data_655346656366ae3eba8e402ab59062a1
#
_entry.id   655346656366ae3eba8e402ab59062a1
#
_cell.length_a   1.000
_cell.length_b   1.000
_cell.length_c   1.000
_cell.angle_alpha   90.00
_cell.angle_beta   90.00
_cell.angle_gamma   90.00
#
_symmetry.space_group_name_H-M   'P 1'
#
loop_
_entity.id
_entity.type
_entity.pdbx_description
1 polymer ?
#
loop_
_entity_poly.entity_id
_entity_poly.type
_entity_poly.pdbx_seq_one_letter_code
_entity_poly.pdbx_strand_id
1 'polypeptide(L)'
;MASKQPFKTTFEPAKVIRPIFTGGSVALDNGAKMLATPLGEDAILTNPSNGKHLAKIEGDGEQISTLTLTPSGSHLIVCSRSLSMKIYALKPTEDGTIAAKLTRSLKPHGTPVVVLAVDRTSTLLATGGTDGAIKVWDIVGGYVTHTFRGPSVLVSALHFFEVAARSSDEAEKPINKGTRSKQAEEENVSTTNWRLASGSQDGKVRVWDLHKRAVVANLDSHMSNVQGLDYSPEQDAIVTGSRDKTIIWWDARSWKVRKVVPCLELVETVGFVDGGRLTYSAGAKGCLRIWDSATGRELTKDQPAKAEAEGIVSAVSHPDLPFVLCVQVDHTLALYKVPSEDEAAGAMLEPFRRISGTHDSIIDLGYLLPDRSVLALATNAEDIRIVSVKDSAAGASPENSTYFGQDLALLKGHDDIIVSLDVDWSGYWIATGAKDNTARLWRVDPANDSYTCYATFTGHTESVGAVALPKQPPPESSAQFKDPLSHPPPFLLTGSQDQTVKKWDIPREAQTKKGGARAVFTRKAHDKDINAMDVHPNSTLFASSSQDKMVKIWSVAEGEVQGILRGHRRGVWSVRFAPARCPAIQGDEGQVAGKGVVLTGGADKTVKLWSLTSYTCIRTFEGHSNSVLKVAWLNMPKAEGKGRKQVQFASAGSDGLVKVWDANSGEAECTLDNHEDRIWALAVNAGDNTIVSGDGDSIVTFWKDSTAESQAAATEAAQKLIEQEQELENHIHAGSYRDAIVLALQLNHPGRLLGLFTSVVTSSAPDEGSLCGLTAVDHVLATLSDEQIFTLLLRLRDWNTNARTATVAQRILWTLVRSYPASKFSNLSVKGARGQRSLKEVLNALKVYTERHYRRTDELVDESYLVEYTLREMDSLAPAMEDVDMDVDVDRDAIMAA
;
A
#
# COMPACT_ATOMS: atom_id res chain seq x y z
N MET A 1 35.75 -25.83 8.88
CA MET A 1 35.20 -24.99 7.80
C MET A 1 33.68 -25.14 7.89
N ALA A 2 32.99 -24.19 8.48
CA ALA A 2 31.52 -24.18 8.49
C ALA A 2 31.06 -24.03 7.03
N SER A 3 30.24 -24.94 6.56
CA SER A 3 29.57 -24.83 5.26
C SER A 3 28.76 -23.53 5.26
N LYS A 4 29.19 -22.52 4.49
CA LYS A 4 28.38 -21.31 4.27
C LYS A 4 27.04 -21.79 3.74
N GLN A 5 25.99 -21.70 4.52
CA GLN A 5 24.63 -21.87 4.02
C GLN A 5 24.46 -20.85 2.89
N PRO A 6 23.92 -21.26 1.74
CA PRO A 6 23.65 -20.33 0.65
C PRO A 6 22.68 -19.26 1.17
N PHE A 7 23.00 -18.00 0.90
CA PHE A 7 22.18 -16.88 1.28
C PHE A 7 20.84 -16.98 0.53
N LYS A 8 19.72 -16.89 1.23
CA LYS A 8 18.39 -16.92 0.61
C LYS A 8 18.10 -15.62 -0.11
N THR A 9 17.45 -15.70 -1.25
CA THR A 9 16.96 -14.54 -2.00
C THR A 9 15.92 -13.78 -1.18
N THR A 10 16.01 -12.44 -1.14
CA THR A 10 15.08 -11.57 -0.42
C THR A 10 14.50 -10.51 -1.34
N PHE A 11 13.20 -10.22 -1.14
CA PHE A 11 12.49 -9.17 -1.86
C PHE A 11 11.79 -8.27 -0.85
N GLU A 12 11.74 -6.98 -1.14
CA GLU A 12 11.05 -5.98 -0.31
C GLU A 12 10.04 -5.20 -1.13
N PRO A 13 8.90 -4.79 -0.52
CA PRO A 13 7.93 -3.96 -1.20
C PRO A 13 8.53 -2.56 -1.43
N ALA A 14 8.89 -2.25 -2.67
CA ALA A 14 9.51 -0.98 -3.04
C ALA A 14 8.47 0.11 -3.28
N LYS A 15 7.40 -0.22 -4.00
CA LYS A 15 6.32 0.69 -4.35
C LYS A 15 4.99 -0.05 -4.35
N VAL A 16 3.93 0.69 -4.04
CA VAL A 16 2.57 0.14 -4.01
C VAL A 16 1.61 1.15 -4.64
N ILE A 17 0.79 0.69 -5.58
CA ILE A 17 -0.37 1.43 -6.06
C ILE A 17 -1.56 0.97 -5.22
N ARG A 18 -2.20 1.90 -4.51
CA ARG A 18 -3.33 1.63 -3.63
C ARG A 18 -4.56 2.42 -4.05
N PRO A 19 -5.76 1.94 -3.77
CA PRO A 19 -6.96 2.75 -3.95
C PRO A 19 -6.88 3.99 -3.06
N ILE A 20 -7.38 5.12 -3.58
CA ILE A 20 -7.41 6.39 -2.86
C ILE A 20 -8.83 6.92 -2.65
N PHE A 21 -9.80 6.41 -3.40
CA PHE A 21 -11.17 6.91 -3.38
C PHE A 21 -12.16 5.78 -3.70
N THR A 22 -13.17 5.60 -2.86
CA THR A 22 -14.22 4.59 -3.02
C THR A 22 -15.63 5.19 -3.03
N GLY A 23 -15.74 6.48 -3.25
CA GLY A 23 -17.02 7.19 -3.30
C GLY A 23 -17.21 8.17 -2.15
N GLY A 24 -18.11 9.14 -2.33
CA GLY A 24 -18.39 10.22 -1.38
C GLY A 24 -17.92 11.59 -1.89
N SER A 25 -17.82 12.56 -1.00
CA SER A 25 -17.35 13.90 -1.33
C SER A 25 -15.82 13.96 -1.41
N VAL A 26 -15.32 14.77 -2.31
CA VAL A 26 -13.89 15.04 -2.49
C VAL A 26 -13.63 16.51 -2.20
N ALA A 27 -12.51 16.83 -1.58
CA ALA A 27 -12.12 18.20 -1.27
C ALA A 27 -10.68 18.49 -1.70
N LEU A 28 -10.47 19.71 -2.16
CA LEU A 28 -9.17 20.21 -2.64
C LEU A 28 -8.84 21.51 -1.91
N ASP A 29 -7.57 21.75 -1.58
CA ASP A 29 -7.12 23.04 -1.05
C ASP A 29 -6.92 24.06 -2.18
N ASN A 30 -6.91 25.36 -1.84
CA ASN A 30 -6.73 26.44 -2.83
C ASN A 30 -5.42 26.35 -3.62
N GLY A 31 -4.41 25.68 -3.07
CA GLY A 31 -3.11 25.53 -3.72
C GLY A 31 -2.99 24.27 -4.60
N ALA A 32 -4.04 23.45 -4.68
CA ALA A 32 -4.02 22.13 -5.33
C ALA A 32 -2.86 21.22 -4.89
N LYS A 33 -2.42 21.38 -3.65
CA LYS A 33 -1.34 20.57 -3.05
C LYS A 33 -1.89 19.37 -2.28
N MET A 34 -3.13 19.48 -1.78
CA MET A 34 -3.78 18.48 -0.96
C MET A 34 -5.16 18.14 -1.51
N LEU A 35 -5.34 16.90 -1.85
CA LEU A 35 -6.60 16.29 -2.24
C LEU A 35 -7.04 15.35 -1.11
N ALA A 36 -8.19 15.60 -0.52
CA ALA A 36 -8.81 14.74 0.50
C ALA A 36 -9.89 13.87 -0.13
N THR A 37 -9.79 12.57 0.07
CA THR A 37 -10.71 11.57 -0.47
C THR A 37 -11.09 10.54 0.60
N PRO A 38 -12.34 10.07 0.66
CA PRO A 38 -12.73 8.97 1.53
C PRO A 38 -12.38 7.61 0.90
N LEU A 39 -11.83 6.74 1.71
CA LEU A 39 -11.59 5.33 1.40
C LEU A 39 -12.31 4.47 2.43
N GLY A 40 -13.59 4.15 2.16
CA GLY A 40 -14.44 3.44 3.12
C GLY A 40 -14.64 4.23 4.41
N GLU A 41 -14.04 3.78 5.50
CA GLU A 41 -14.06 4.43 6.81
C GLU A 41 -12.91 5.44 7.03
N ASP A 42 -11.85 5.33 6.23
CA ASP A 42 -10.64 6.15 6.34
C ASP A 42 -10.68 7.37 5.42
N ALA A 43 -10.00 8.44 5.79
CA ALA A 43 -9.75 9.58 4.91
C ALA A 43 -8.29 9.60 4.47
N ILE A 44 -8.07 9.81 3.17
CA ILE A 44 -6.73 9.83 2.58
C ILE A 44 -6.44 11.25 2.08
N LEU A 45 -5.24 11.72 2.36
CA LEU A 45 -4.68 12.94 1.78
C LEU A 45 -3.61 12.57 0.75
N THR A 46 -3.79 13.04 -0.47
CA THR A 46 -2.85 12.83 -1.58
C THR A 46 -2.48 14.15 -2.24
N ASN A 47 -1.32 14.18 -2.89
CA ASN A 47 -0.95 15.32 -3.73
C ASN A 47 -1.36 15.02 -5.18
N PRO A 48 -2.31 15.76 -5.77
CA PRO A 48 -2.81 15.47 -7.10
C PRO A 48 -1.79 15.71 -8.23
N SER A 49 -0.71 16.44 -7.95
CA SER A 49 0.31 16.72 -8.97
C SER A 49 1.30 15.58 -9.16
N ASN A 50 1.65 14.84 -8.10
CA ASN A 50 2.66 13.78 -8.13
C ASN A 50 2.17 12.44 -7.58
N GLY A 51 0.88 12.32 -7.20
CA GLY A 51 0.29 11.10 -6.67
C GLY A 51 0.82 10.68 -5.28
N LYS A 52 1.67 11.52 -4.64
CA LYS A 52 2.26 11.17 -3.35
C LYS A 52 1.19 11.11 -2.27
N HIS A 53 1.16 9.99 -1.54
CA HIS A 53 0.35 9.84 -0.34
C HIS A 53 0.92 10.71 0.78
N LEU A 54 0.13 11.65 1.30
CA LEU A 54 0.56 12.61 2.32
C LEU A 54 0.21 12.16 3.74
N ALA A 55 -1.01 11.62 3.93
CA ALA A 55 -1.46 11.09 5.21
C ALA A 55 -2.64 10.12 5.03
N LYS A 56 -2.73 9.14 5.90
CA LYS A 56 -3.91 8.31 6.11
C LYS A 56 -4.46 8.62 7.50
N ILE A 57 -5.76 8.89 7.58
CA ILE A 57 -6.47 9.24 8.81
C ILE A 57 -7.49 8.14 9.07
N GLU A 58 -7.25 7.38 10.12
CA GLU A 58 -8.11 6.27 10.52
C GLU A 58 -9.50 6.75 10.94
N GLY A 59 -10.52 6.06 10.46
CA GLY A 59 -11.93 6.34 10.70
C GLY A 59 -12.41 5.99 12.11
N ASP A 60 -13.70 5.80 12.24
CA ASP A 60 -14.38 5.40 13.48
C ASP A 60 -15.11 4.04 13.38
N GLY A 61 -14.79 3.24 12.36
CA GLY A 61 -15.41 1.95 12.08
C GLY A 61 -16.68 2.05 11.23
N GLU A 62 -17.06 3.26 10.82
CA GLU A 62 -18.24 3.52 9.98
C GLU A 62 -17.86 4.32 8.74
N GLN A 63 -18.55 4.09 7.64
CA GLN A 63 -18.28 4.77 6.37
C GLN A 63 -18.36 6.29 6.51
N ILE A 64 -17.47 7.00 5.86
CA ILE A 64 -17.50 8.45 5.73
C ILE A 64 -18.68 8.84 4.86
N SER A 65 -19.56 9.71 5.38
CA SER A 65 -20.69 10.27 4.65
C SER A 65 -20.27 11.46 3.78
N THR A 66 -19.46 12.34 4.33
CA THR A 66 -18.93 13.52 3.63
C THR A 66 -17.66 14.01 4.34
N LEU A 67 -16.76 14.64 3.58
CA LEU A 67 -15.58 15.31 4.11
C LEU A 67 -15.36 16.65 3.40
N THR A 68 -14.63 17.54 4.03
CA THR A 68 -14.20 18.78 3.41
C THR A 68 -12.85 19.23 3.97
N LEU A 69 -12.11 19.96 3.17
CA LEU A 69 -10.84 20.56 3.52
C LEU A 69 -11.03 22.08 3.64
N THR A 70 -10.37 22.71 4.59
CA THR A 70 -10.36 24.17 4.63
C THR A 70 -9.60 24.71 3.42
N PRO A 71 -10.00 25.83 2.80
CA PRO A 71 -9.29 26.46 1.67
C PRO A 71 -7.81 26.69 1.93
N SER A 72 -7.45 27.02 3.18
CA SER A 72 -6.06 27.17 3.63
C SER A 72 -5.29 25.85 3.78
N GLY A 73 -5.94 24.67 3.68
CA GLY A 73 -5.34 23.39 3.96
C GLY A 73 -4.98 23.12 5.43
N SER A 74 -5.47 23.95 6.36
CA SER A 74 -5.12 23.87 7.79
C SER A 74 -5.90 22.83 8.56
N HIS A 75 -7.13 22.52 8.15
CA HIS A 75 -8.00 21.54 8.82
C HIS A 75 -8.72 20.65 7.83
N LEU A 76 -8.88 19.38 8.22
CA LEU A 76 -9.75 18.42 7.56
C LEU A 76 -10.94 18.12 8.48
N ILE A 77 -12.13 18.18 7.93
CA ILE A 77 -13.38 17.86 8.61
C ILE A 77 -13.96 16.60 7.98
N VAL A 78 -14.23 15.59 8.79
CA VAL A 78 -14.76 14.29 8.36
C VAL A 78 -16.04 14.02 9.11
N CYS A 79 -17.11 13.72 8.40
CA CYS A 79 -18.38 13.26 8.95
C CYS A 79 -18.64 11.81 8.55
N SER A 80 -18.98 10.95 9.51
CA SER A 80 -19.26 9.53 9.28
C SER A 80 -20.74 9.20 9.50
N ARG A 81 -21.15 8.00 9.07
CA ARG A 81 -22.49 7.48 9.30
C ARG A 81 -22.81 7.22 10.77
N SER A 82 -21.80 7.18 11.65
CA SER A 82 -21.95 7.14 13.10
C SER A 82 -22.53 8.43 13.70
N LEU A 83 -22.84 9.42 12.85
CA LEU A 83 -23.27 10.77 13.21
C LEU A 83 -22.15 11.58 13.91
N SER A 84 -20.91 11.15 13.79
CA SER A 84 -19.76 11.87 14.32
C SER A 84 -19.22 12.87 13.29
N MET A 85 -18.70 14.00 13.79
CA MET A 85 -17.92 14.96 13.03
C MET A 85 -16.59 15.12 13.74
N LYS A 86 -15.51 14.79 13.05
CA LYS A 86 -14.14 14.90 13.55
C LYS A 86 -13.42 16.02 12.81
N ILE A 87 -12.74 16.89 13.55
CA ILE A 87 -11.93 17.97 13.02
C ILE A 87 -10.47 17.68 13.31
N TYR A 88 -9.67 17.60 12.27
CA TYR A 88 -8.22 17.35 12.33
C TYR A 88 -7.46 18.59 11.93
N ALA A 89 -6.48 19.01 12.74
CA ALA A 89 -5.50 20.02 12.37
C ALA A 89 -4.37 19.37 11.57
N LEU A 90 -4.06 19.93 10.43
CA LEU A 90 -3.05 19.44 9.50
C LEU A 90 -1.78 20.28 9.64
N LYS A 91 -0.64 19.61 9.78
CA LYS A 91 0.68 20.26 9.83
C LYS A 91 1.65 19.51 8.92
N PRO A 92 2.36 20.22 8.03
CA PRO A 92 3.42 19.62 7.24
C PRO A 92 4.56 19.16 8.16
N THR A 93 5.13 17.99 7.88
CA THR A 93 6.32 17.42 8.52
C THR A 93 7.55 17.64 7.64
N GLU A 94 8.74 17.53 8.23
CA GLU A 94 10.03 17.69 7.50
C GLU A 94 10.20 16.68 6.37
N ASP A 95 9.59 15.49 6.50
CA ASP A 95 9.63 14.41 5.49
C ASP A 95 8.69 14.67 4.29
N GLY A 96 8.00 15.81 4.24
CA GLY A 96 7.05 16.13 3.19
C GLY A 96 5.76 15.29 3.24
N THR A 97 5.44 14.74 4.42
CA THR A 97 4.14 14.16 4.78
C THR A 97 3.33 15.17 5.62
N ILE A 98 2.09 14.83 5.95
CA ILE A 98 1.23 15.68 6.77
C ILE A 98 0.87 14.95 8.06
N ALA A 99 1.16 15.56 9.19
CA ALA A 99 0.69 15.10 10.48
C ALA A 99 -0.73 15.60 10.73
N ALA A 100 -1.70 14.70 10.82
CA ALA A 100 -3.09 15.01 11.15
C ALA A 100 -3.33 14.77 12.65
N LYS A 101 -3.66 15.84 13.38
CA LYS A 101 -3.98 15.76 14.81
C LYS A 101 -5.47 15.98 15.03
N LEU A 102 -6.18 14.99 15.63
CA LEU A 102 -7.56 15.18 16.04
C LEU A 102 -7.66 16.31 17.07
N THR A 103 -8.40 17.36 16.74
CA THR A 103 -8.64 18.50 17.62
C THR A 103 -9.98 18.39 18.31
N ARG A 104 -11.02 17.97 17.59
CA ARG A 104 -12.40 17.90 18.09
C ARG A 104 -13.12 16.65 17.54
N SER A 105 -14.00 16.09 18.38
CA SER A 105 -14.99 15.09 17.97
C SER A 105 -16.35 15.55 18.47
N LEU A 106 -17.28 15.77 17.56
CA LEU A 106 -18.57 16.42 17.81
C LEU A 106 -19.69 15.60 17.17
N LYS A 107 -20.93 15.80 17.65
CA LYS A 107 -22.15 15.24 17.03
C LYS A 107 -22.99 16.39 16.45
N PRO A 108 -22.84 16.69 15.15
CA PRO A 108 -23.46 17.87 14.54
C PRO A 108 -25.00 17.76 14.48
N HIS A 109 -25.52 16.64 14.03
CA HIS A 109 -26.96 16.41 13.80
C HIS A 109 -27.43 15.10 14.43
N GLY A 110 -28.74 14.94 14.55
CA GLY A 110 -29.36 13.66 14.90
C GLY A 110 -29.49 12.69 13.72
N THR A 111 -29.18 13.18 12.52
CA THR A 111 -29.19 12.45 11.24
C THR A 111 -27.85 12.61 10.53
N PRO A 112 -27.54 11.77 9.53
CA PRO A 112 -26.29 11.92 8.78
C PRO A 112 -26.14 13.28 8.13
N VAL A 113 -24.92 13.82 8.15
CA VAL A 113 -24.56 15.02 7.40
C VAL A 113 -24.30 14.62 5.95
N VAL A 114 -24.90 15.36 5.02
CA VAL A 114 -24.79 15.09 3.58
C VAL A 114 -23.90 16.10 2.87
N VAL A 115 -23.95 17.35 3.30
CA VAL A 115 -23.21 18.44 2.67
C VAL A 115 -22.46 19.28 3.69
N LEU A 116 -21.25 19.65 3.33
CA LEU A 116 -20.38 20.54 4.08
C LEU A 116 -19.96 21.71 3.20
N ALA A 117 -19.85 22.88 3.78
CA ALA A 117 -19.24 24.04 3.14
C ALA A 117 -18.36 24.77 4.15
N VAL A 118 -17.20 25.26 3.70
CA VAL A 118 -16.28 26.05 4.50
C VAL A 118 -16.19 27.44 3.90
N ASP A 119 -16.06 28.46 4.73
CA ASP A 119 -15.88 29.82 4.30
C ASP A 119 -14.47 30.07 3.71
N ARG A 120 -14.31 31.10 2.90
CA ARG A 120 -13.02 31.44 2.26
C ARG A 120 -11.91 31.73 3.27
N THR A 121 -12.25 32.18 4.47
CA THR A 121 -11.28 32.49 5.54
C THR A 121 -10.87 31.28 6.37
N SER A 122 -11.46 30.11 6.12
CA SER A 122 -11.19 28.85 6.86
C SER A 122 -11.55 28.94 8.36
N THR A 123 -12.53 29.75 8.72
CA THR A 123 -12.97 29.97 10.11
C THR A 123 -14.32 29.35 10.43
N LEU A 124 -15.24 29.35 9.46
CA LEU A 124 -16.59 28.87 9.62
C LEU A 124 -16.87 27.61 8.79
N LEU A 125 -17.62 26.70 9.36
CA LEU A 125 -18.10 25.48 8.72
C LEU A 125 -19.63 25.43 8.74
N ALA A 126 -20.27 25.25 7.62
CA ALA A 126 -21.70 24.92 7.55
C ALA A 126 -21.89 23.42 7.34
N THR A 127 -22.84 22.84 8.06
CA THR A 127 -23.24 21.43 7.96
C THR A 127 -24.72 21.34 7.63
N GLY A 128 -25.06 20.56 6.58
CA GLY A 128 -26.44 20.28 6.19
C GLY A 128 -26.80 18.83 6.47
N GLY A 129 -27.86 18.62 7.27
CA GLY A 129 -28.35 17.29 7.61
C GLY A 129 -29.52 16.85 6.71
N THR A 130 -29.85 15.56 6.76
CA THR A 130 -31.05 15.01 6.11
C THR A 130 -32.35 15.46 6.76
N ASP A 131 -32.28 16.05 7.97
CA ASP A 131 -33.39 16.65 8.71
C ASP A 131 -33.77 18.06 8.25
N GLY A 132 -33.03 18.59 7.25
CA GLY A 132 -33.25 19.95 6.77
C GLY A 132 -32.65 21.04 7.68
N ALA A 133 -31.99 20.67 8.77
CA ALA A 133 -31.30 21.63 9.63
C ALA A 133 -29.94 22.01 9.05
N ILE A 134 -29.59 23.28 9.18
CA ILE A 134 -28.28 23.81 8.83
C ILE A 134 -27.64 24.39 10.08
N LYS A 135 -26.45 23.95 10.40
CA LYS A 135 -25.68 24.48 11.53
C LYS A 135 -24.36 25.07 11.05
N VAL A 136 -24.02 26.25 11.59
CA VAL A 136 -22.75 26.90 11.32
C VAL A 136 -21.89 26.78 12.58
N TRP A 137 -20.66 26.39 12.40
CA TRP A 137 -19.68 26.11 13.44
C TRP A 137 -18.45 27.02 13.30
N ASP A 138 -17.88 27.39 14.42
CA ASP A 138 -16.49 27.86 14.46
C ASP A 138 -15.54 26.65 14.44
N ILE A 139 -14.65 26.59 13.46
CA ILE A 139 -13.78 25.41 13.24
C ILE A 139 -12.79 25.24 14.39
N VAL A 140 -12.20 26.33 14.85
CA VAL A 140 -11.17 26.32 15.91
C VAL A 140 -11.81 26.10 17.30
N GLY A 141 -12.89 26.84 17.58
CA GLY A 141 -13.62 26.76 18.86
C GLY A 141 -14.43 25.49 19.03
N GLY A 142 -14.94 24.92 17.92
CA GLY A 142 -15.75 23.70 17.93
C GLY A 142 -17.16 23.89 18.49
N TYR A 143 -17.71 25.09 18.47
CA TYR A 143 -19.06 25.39 18.93
C TYR A 143 -19.97 25.89 17.79
N VAL A 144 -21.27 25.66 17.95
CA VAL A 144 -22.31 26.13 17.01
C VAL A 144 -22.49 27.62 17.15
N THR A 145 -22.27 28.37 16.09
CA THR A 145 -22.52 29.83 16.05
C THR A 145 -23.95 30.12 15.64
N HIS A 146 -24.50 29.35 14.68
CA HIS A 146 -25.83 29.55 14.14
C HIS A 146 -26.53 28.22 13.91
N THR A 147 -27.85 28.21 14.06
CA THR A 147 -28.72 27.09 13.69
C THR A 147 -29.89 27.62 12.89
N PHE A 148 -29.99 27.19 11.65
CA PHE A 148 -31.08 27.51 10.76
C PHE A 148 -31.97 26.28 10.56
N ARG A 149 -33.26 26.44 10.68
CA ARG A 149 -34.24 25.39 10.44
C ARG A 149 -35.03 25.75 9.20
N GLY A 150 -34.84 24.98 8.14
CA GLY A 150 -35.64 24.95 6.96
C GLY A 150 -36.85 24.02 7.12
N PRO A 151 -37.64 23.80 6.07
CA PRO A 151 -38.58 22.68 6.02
C PRO A 151 -37.78 21.37 6.20
N SER A 152 -38.43 20.33 6.74
CA SER A 152 -37.82 19.01 7.00
C SER A 152 -37.51 18.25 5.68
N VAL A 153 -36.67 18.85 4.83
CA VAL A 153 -36.33 18.34 3.51
C VAL A 153 -34.82 18.38 3.39
N LEU A 154 -34.23 17.37 2.77
CA LEU A 154 -32.80 17.23 2.57
C LEU A 154 -32.13 18.49 2.03
N VAL A 155 -31.07 18.94 2.68
CA VAL A 155 -30.17 20.01 2.19
C VAL A 155 -29.13 19.37 1.29
N SER A 156 -29.12 19.74 0.00
CA SER A 156 -28.28 19.14 -1.02
C SER A 156 -27.07 19.97 -1.43
N ALA A 157 -27.13 21.30 -1.26
CA ALA A 157 -26.04 22.21 -1.58
C ALA A 157 -25.90 23.31 -0.54
N LEU A 158 -24.68 23.71 -0.21
CA LEU A 158 -24.36 24.81 0.68
C LEU A 158 -23.21 25.61 0.08
N HIS A 159 -23.28 26.94 0.15
CA HIS A 159 -22.19 27.83 -0.26
C HIS A 159 -22.15 29.09 0.59
N PHE A 160 -20.97 29.41 1.14
CA PHE A 160 -20.73 30.68 1.81
C PHE A 160 -20.34 31.75 0.79
N PHE A 161 -20.85 32.95 0.98
CA PHE A 161 -20.43 34.09 0.16
C PHE A 161 -20.48 35.39 0.94
N GLU A 162 -19.74 36.37 0.45
CA GLU A 162 -19.55 37.64 1.06
C GLU A 162 -20.14 38.72 0.16
N VAL A 163 -21.01 39.55 0.70
CA VAL A 163 -21.57 40.71 -0.03
C VAL A 163 -20.87 41.96 0.40
N ALA A 164 -20.22 42.64 -0.54
CA ALA A 164 -19.58 43.92 -0.29
C ALA A 164 -20.56 44.94 0.31
N ALA A 165 -20.22 45.48 1.47
CA ALA A 165 -20.97 46.58 2.04
C ALA A 165 -20.83 47.83 1.13
N ARG A 166 -21.96 48.40 0.69
CA ARG A 166 -21.94 49.67 -0.04
C ARG A 166 -21.33 50.72 0.85
N SER A 167 -20.30 51.39 0.39
CA SER A 167 -19.98 52.74 0.83
C SER A 167 -21.22 53.61 0.58
N SER A 168 -21.77 54.16 1.65
CA SER A 168 -22.94 55.03 1.60
C SER A 168 -22.58 56.40 1.02
N ASP A 169 -22.37 56.48 -0.27
CA ASP A 169 -22.38 57.69 -1.04
C ASP A 169 -23.66 57.71 -1.90
N GLU A 170 -24.78 58.15 -1.30
CA GLU A 170 -25.91 58.84 -1.88
C GLU A 170 -27.08 58.80 -0.89
N ALA A 171 -27.01 59.68 0.10
CA ALA A 171 -28.18 60.25 0.72
C ALA A 171 -27.79 61.57 1.41
N GLU A 172 -27.64 62.61 0.64
CA GLU A 172 -27.79 63.98 1.17
C GLU A 172 -29.19 64.14 1.69
N LYS A 173 -29.29 64.35 2.98
CA LYS A 173 -30.27 65.27 3.59
C LYS A 173 -29.71 65.80 4.93
N PRO A 174 -29.64 67.11 5.11
CA PRO A 174 -29.07 67.69 6.29
C PRO A 174 -30.12 67.83 7.40
N ILE A 175 -29.75 67.62 8.63
CA ILE A 175 -30.38 68.32 9.77
C ILE A 175 -29.59 68.05 11.07
N ASN A 176 -29.09 69.22 11.58
CA ASN A 176 -28.95 69.64 12.96
C ASN A 176 -27.86 69.13 13.89
N LYS A 177 -27.13 70.13 14.26
CA LYS A 177 -26.17 70.29 15.34
C LYS A 177 -26.64 69.80 16.71
N GLY A 178 -25.75 69.16 17.41
CA GLY A 178 -25.87 69.01 18.86
C GLY A 178 -24.80 68.18 19.52
N THR A 179 -23.74 68.79 19.98
CA THR A 179 -22.89 68.49 21.14
C THR A 179 -22.02 67.26 21.24
N ARG A 180 -20.74 67.55 21.20
CA ARG A 180 -19.61 67.06 22.03
C ARG A 180 -19.68 65.64 22.62
N SER A 181 -18.79 64.69 22.28
CA SER A 181 -17.51 64.55 22.96
C SER A 181 -16.88 63.15 22.64
N LYS A 182 -15.55 63.17 22.59
CA LYS A 182 -14.59 62.11 22.79
C LYS A 182 -14.25 61.19 21.61
N GLN A 183 -13.04 61.41 21.15
CA GLN A 183 -12.16 60.53 20.44
C GLN A 183 -12.30 59.10 20.87
N ALA A 184 -12.72 58.27 19.96
CA ALA A 184 -12.38 56.86 19.86
C ALA A 184 -11.85 56.68 18.45
N GLU A 185 -10.65 56.22 18.34
CA GLU A 185 -10.03 55.78 17.11
C GLU A 185 -10.94 54.70 16.51
N GLU A 186 -11.70 55.02 15.47
CA GLU A 186 -12.42 54.05 14.66
C GLU A 186 -11.39 53.30 13.83
N GLU A 187 -10.95 52.12 14.30
CA GLU A 187 -10.48 51.06 13.45
C GLU A 187 -11.58 50.82 12.42
N ASN A 188 -11.32 51.08 11.15
CA ASN A 188 -12.12 50.72 10.01
C ASN A 188 -12.14 49.17 9.94
N VAL A 189 -12.93 48.53 10.79
CA VAL A 189 -13.35 47.13 10.63
C VAL A 189 -14.38 47.14 9.52
N SER A 190 -13.97 46.78 8.32
CA SER A 190 -14.88 46.48 7.23
C SER A 190 -15.81 45.37 7.71
N THR A 191 -17.07 45.73 8.05
CA THR A 191 -18.08 44.73 8.45
C THR A 191 -18.50 43.93 7.22
N THR A 192 -17.76 42.86 6.95
CA THR A 192 -18.07 41.90 5.91
C THR A 192 -19.36 41.15 6.28
N ASN A 193 -20.38 41.29 5.44
CA ASN A 193 -21.68 40.64 5.66
C ASN A 193 -21.63 39.24 5.05
N TRP A 194 -21.25 38.23 5.86
CA TRP A 194 -21.31 36.85 5.48
C TRP A 194 -22.73 36.35 5.28
N ARG A 195 -22.97 35.69 4.17
CA ARG A 195 -24.21 34.99 3.84
C ARG A 195 -23.97 33.55 3.53
N LEU A 196 -24.99 32.73 3.73
CA LEU A 196 -25.01 31.31 3.41
C LEU A 196 -26.17 31.04 2.46
N ALA A 197 -25.90 30.46 1.31
CA ALA A 197 -26.95 29.93 0.43
C ALA A 197 -27.10 28.42 0.64
N SER A 198 -28.32 27.93 0.62
CA SER A 198 -28.67 26.53 0.78
C SER A 198 -29.62 26.07 -0.28
N GLY A 199 -29.27 25.08 -1.07
CA GLY A 199 -30.12 24.34 -1.99
C GLY A 199 -30.76 23.14 -1.30
N SER A 200 -31.97 22.85 -1.63
CA SER A 200 -32.74 21.73 -1.04
C SER A 200 -33.50 20.91 -2.07
N GLN A 201 -33.93 19.73 -1.63
CA GLN A 201 -34.65 18.78 -2.49
C GLN A 201 -36.02 19.30 -2.96
N ASP A 202 -36.58 20.32 -2.29
CA ASP A 202 -37.82 20.98 -2.68
C ASP A 202 -37.70 21.95 -3.86
N GLY A 203 -36.48 22.06 -4.47
CA GLY A 203 -36.23 22.99 -5.57
C GLY A 203 -36.00 24.43 -5.11
N LYS A 204 -35.99 24.71 -3.82
CA LYS A 204 -35.81 26.07 -3.30
C LYS A 204 -34.39 26.33 -2.85
N VAL A 205 -33.88 27.51 -3.20
CA VAL A 205 -32.62 28.02 -2.67
C VAL A 205 -32.95 29.12 -1.64
N ARG A 206 -32.44 28.94 -0.42
CA ARG A 206 -32.61 29.88 0.68
C ARG A 206 -31.31 30.57 0.99
N VAL A 207 -31.39 31.91 1.10
CA VAL A 207 -30.23 32.75 1.45
C VAL A 207 -30.38 33.23 2.88
N TRP A 208 -29.40 32.93 3.72
CA TRP A 208 -29.35 33.21 5.14
C TRP A 208 -28.30 34.30 5.41
N ASP A 209 -28.67 35.27 6.20
CA ASP A 209 -27.76 36.31 6.71
C ASP A 209 -27.24 35.87 8.09
N LEU A 210 -25.92 35.69 8.20
CA LEU A 210 -25.32 35.25 9.46
C LEU A 210 -25.40 36.30 10.54
N HIS A 211 -25.29 37.58 10.20
CA HIS A 211 -25.36 38.67 11.17
C HIS A 211 -26.80 38.83 11.71
N LYS A 212 -27.80 38.83 10.82
CA LYS A 212 -29.22 38.98 11.19
C LYS A 212 -29.88 37.67 11.68
N ARG A 213 -29.24 36.54 11.48
CA ARG A 213 -29.73 35.20 11.82
C ARG A 213 -31.10 34.89 11.21
N ALA A 214 -31.36 35.40 10.01
CA ALA A 214 -32.64 35.31 9.34
C ALA A 214 -32.51 34.99 7.86
N VAL A 215 -33.57 34.49 7.24
CA VAL A 215 -33.66 34.31 5.79
C VAL A 215 -33.78 35.68 5.13
N VAL A 216 -32.90 35.95 4.18
CA VAL A 216 -32.94 37.18 3.38
C VAL A 216 -33.78 36.98 2.12
N ALA A 217 -33.67 35.83 1.48
CA ALA A 217 -34.37 35.55 0.23
C ALA A 217 -34.70 34.04 0.11
N ASN A 218 -35.83 33.79 -0.55
CA ASN A 218 -36.20 32.47 -1.02
C ASN A 218 -36.26 32.54 -2.56
N LEU A 219 -35.42 31.76 -3.22
CA LEU A 219 -35.37 31.66 -4.68
C LEU A 219 -36.12 30.39 -5.08
N ASP A 220 -37.30 30.59 -5.68
CA ASP A 220 -38.27 29.54 -5.95
C ASP A 220 -38.59 29.49 -7.45
N SER A 221 -37.70 28.84 -8.23
CA SER A 221 -37.86 28.68 -9.67
C SER A 221 -37.49 27.31 -10.19
N HIS A 222 -36.73 26.51 -9.41
CA HIS A 222 -36.45 25.13 -9.77
C HIS A 222 -37.60 24.19 -9.40
N MET A 223 -37.79 23.17 -10.20
CA MET A 223 -38.85 22.17 -10.04
C MET A 223 -38.37 20.88 -9.38
N SER A 224 -37.09 20.71 -9.18
CA SER A 224 -36.47 19.51 -8.61
C SER A 224 -35.28 19.88 -7.72
N ASN A 225 -34.60 18.86 -7.20
CA ASN A 225 -33.47 19.00 -6.29
C ASN A 225 -32.35 19.90 -6.87
N VAL A 226 -31.90 20.90 -6.08
CA VAL A 226 -30.80 21.79 -6.43
C VAL A 226 -29.51 21.19 -5.91
N GLN A 227 -28.66 20.71 -6.81
CA GLN A 227 -27.40 20.01 -6.49
C GLN A 227 -26.15 20.93 -6.55
N GLY A 228 -26.12 21.85 -7.50
CA GLY A 228 -25.00 22.78 -7.67
C GLY A 228 -25.40 24.20 -7.25
N LEU A 229 -24.49 24.89 -6.56
CA LEU A 229 -24.65 26.27 -6.14
C LEU A 229 -23.31 26.94 -6.00
N ASP A 230 -23.15 28.11 -6.63
CA ASP A 230 -21.93 28.91 -6.55
C ASP A 230 -22.23 30.42 -6.65
N TYR A 231 -21.27 31.25 -6.24
CA TYR A 231 -21.38 32.71 -6.26
C TYR A 231 -20.15 33.36 -6.86
N SER A 232 -20.37 34.31 -7.78
CA SER A 232 -19.31 35.16 -8.32
C SER A 232 -19.38 36.55 -7.70
N PRO A 233 -18.32 37.02 -6.97
CA PRO A 233 -18.25 38.36 -6.44
C PRO A 233 -18.09 39.40 -7.53
N GLU A 234 -17.45 39.06 -8.66
CA GLU A 234 -17.22 40.04 -9.77
C GLU A 234 -18.51 40.38 -10.49
N GLN A 235 -19.40 39.39 -10.64
CA GLN A 235 -20.68 39.55 -11.32
C GLN A 235 -21.84 39.86 -10.38
N ASP A 236 -21.66 39.77 -9.06
CA ASP A 236 -22.72 39.82 -8.06
C ASP A 236 -23.89 38.87 -8.44
N ALA A 237 -23.54 37.65 -8.84
CA ALA A 237 -24.47 36.65 -9.33
C ALA A 237 -24.32 35.33 -8.59
N ILE A 238 -25.45 34.67 -8.35
CA ILE A 238 -25.51 33.29 -7.89
C ILE A 238 -25.90 32.43 -9.08
N VAL A 239 -25.26 31.29 -9.25
CA VAL A 239 -25.64 30.25 -10.21
C VAL A 239 -26.15 29.04 -9.46
N THR A 240 -27.24 28.44 -9.98
CA THR A 240 -27.82 27.23 -9.42
C THR A 240 -28.11 26.22 -10.51
N GLY A 241 -27.78 24.97 -10.24
CA GLY A 241 -28.04 23.81 -11.12
C GLY A 241 -28.94 22.79 -10.45
N SER A 242 -29.90 22.28 -11.19
CA SER A 242 -30.86 21.32 -10.66
C SER A 242 -31.07 20.09 -11.55
N ARG A 243 -31.57 19.03 -10.97
CA ARG A 243 -32.03 17.82 -11.68
C ARG A 243 -33.27 18.06 -12.55
N ASP A 244 -33.84 19.26 -12.51
CA ASP A 244 -34.90 19.69 -13.46
C ASP A 244 -34.35 20.01 -14.85
N LYS A 245 -33.02 19.82 -15.06
CA LYS A 245 -32.28 20.05 -16.32
C LYS A 245 -32.15 21.53 -16.67
N THR A 246 -32.18 22.42 -15.69
CA THR A 246 -31.98 23.86 -15.89
C THR A 246 -30.84 24.40 -15.07
N ILE A 247 -30.19 25.46 -15.60
CA ILE A 247 -29.29 26.33 -14.87
C ILE A 247 -29.94 27.70 -14.77
N ILE A 248 -29.90 28.29 -13.58
CA ILE A 248 -30.48 29.63 -13.32
C ILE A 248 -29.42 30.54 -12.75
N TRP A 249 -29.25 31.72 -13.35
CA TRP A 249 -28.45 32.82 -12.82
C TRP A 249 -29.35 33.79 -12.09
N TRP A 250 -28.96 34.14 -10.86
CA TRP A 250 -29.70 35.05 -10.00
C TRP A 250 -28.85 36.29 -9.73
N ASP A 251 -29.54 37.43 -9.65
CA ASP A 251 -28.89 38.64 -9.19
C ASP A 251 -28.79 38.62 -7.65
N ALA A 252 -27.59 38.70 -7.11
CA ALA A 252 -27.35 38.57 -5.67
C ALA A 252 -27.78 39.81 -4.87
N ARG A 253 -28.15 40.89 -5.52
CA ARG A 253 -28.67 42.09 -4.88
C ARG A 253 -30.19 42.15 -4.84
N SER A 254 -30.79 41.94 -5.99
CA SER A 254 -32.27 42.02 -6.15
C SER A 254 -32.98 40.67 -5.90
N TRP A 255 -32.25 39.57 -5.86
CA TRP A 255 -32.74 38.17 -5.75
C TRP A 255 -33.68 37.78 -6.87
N LYS A 256 -33.58 38.45 -8.01
CA LYS A 256 -34.38 38.16 -9.21
C LYS A 256 -33.59 37.25 -10.15
N VAL A 257 -34.34 36.46 -10.90
CA VAL A 257 -33.79 35.65 -11.99
C VAL A 257 -33.21 36.57 -13.05
N ARG A 258 -31.91 36.43 -13.37
CA ARG A 258 -31.30 37.09 -14.51
C ARG A 258 -31.60 36.26 -15.77
N LYS A 259 -31.43 34.94 -15.66
CA LYS A 259 -31.50 34.05 -16.79
C LYS A 259 -31.83 32.61 -16.39
N VAL A 260 -32.55 31.90 -17.23
CA VAL A 260 -32.85 30.47 -17.14
C VAL A 260 -32.40 29.80 -18.43
N VAL A 261 -31.58 28.76 -18.33
CA VAL A 261 -31.11 28.03 -19.50
C VAL A 261 -31.35 26.54 -19.32
N PRO A 262 -32.03 25.88 -20.28
CA PRO A 262 -32.22 24.44 -20.27
C PRO A 262 -30.93 23.74 -20.74
N CYS A 263 -30.40 22.80 -19.96
CA CYS A 263 -29.20 22.02 -20.27
C CYS A 263 -29.49 20.68 -20.97
N LEU A 264 -30.74 20.26 -20.99
CA LEU A 264 -31.19 18.96 -21.54
C LEU A 264 -30.57 17.73 -20.91
N GLU A 265 -29.94 17.90 -19.71
CA GLU A 265 -29.40 16.82 -18.88
C GLU A 265 -29.59 17.11 -17.39
N LEU A 266 -29.52 16.07 -16.56
CA LEU A 266 -29.56 16.24 -15.11
C LEU A 266 -28.29 16.97 -14.68
N VAL A 267 -28.39 18.13 -14.05
CA VAL A 267 -27.27 18.92 -13.59
C VAL A 267 -26.94 18.50 -12.15
N GLU A 268 -25.78 17.89 -11.95
CA GLU A 268 -25.30 17.48 -10.63
C GLU A 268 -24.35 18.52 -10.01
N THR A 269 -23.66 19.30 -10.83
CA THR A 269 -22.76 20.34 -10.38
C THR A 269 -22.76 21.54 -11.31
N VAL A 270 -22.56 22.72 -10.73
CA VAL A 270 -22.42 23.99 -11.47
C VAL A 270 -21.50 24.91 -10.68
N GLY A 271 -20.74 25.74 -11.35
CA GLY A 271 -19.89 26.75 -10.70
C GLY A 271 -19.36 27.78 -11.69
N PHE A 272 -18.81 28.85 -11.15
CA PHE A 272 -18.14 29.88 -11.92
C PHE A 272 -16.66 29.57 -12.10
N VAL A 273 -16.12 29.95 -13.27
CA VAL A 273 -14.70 29.92 -13.59
C VAL A 273 -14.31 31.21 -14.30
N ASP A 274 -13.01 31.47 -14.47
CA ASP A 274 -12.47 32.68 -15.09
C ASP A 274 -13.08 33.97 -14.51
N GLY A 275 -13.00 34.13 -13.20
CA GLY A 275 -13.54 35.32 -12.53
C GLY A 275 -15.05 35.53 -12.69
N GLY A 276 -15.80 34.47 -12.98
CA GLY A 276 -17.24 34.52 -13.14
C GLY A 276 -17.72 34.81 -14.57
N ARG A 277 -16.81 35.04 -15.51
CA ARG A 277 -17.16 35.22 -16.93
C ARG A 277 -17.77 33.97 -17.52
N LEU A 278 -17.19 32.84 -17.17
CA LEU A 278 -17.63 31.53 -17.62
C LEU A 278 -18.31 30.76 -16.48
N THR A 279 -19.26 29.96 -16.84
CA THR A 279 -19.93 29.02 -15.94
C THR A 279 -19.75 27.59 -16.46
N TYR A 280 -19.36 26.66 -15.61
CA TYR A 280 -19.35 25.25 -15.98
C TYR A 280 -20.58 24.51 -15.47
N SER A 281 -20.99 23.50 -16.16
CA SER A 281 -21.98 22.52 -15.70
C SER A 281 -21.59 21.12 -16.07
N ALA A 282 -21.92 20.16 -15.22
CA ALA A 282 -21.70 18.75 -15.49
C ALA A 282 -22.77 17.88 -14.80
N GLY A 283 -22.97 16.69 -15.34
CA GLY A 283 -23.97 15.78 -14.83
C GLY A 283 -23.92 14.39 -15.48
N ALA A 284 -25.07 13.76 -15.61
CA ALA A 284 -25.22 12.36 -16.00
C ALA A 284 -24.65 12.00 -17.38
N LYS A 285 -24.49 12.96 -18.30
CA LYS A 285 -23.88 12.68 -19.62
C LYS A 285 -22.35 12.51 -19.59
N GLY A 286 -21.71 12.83 -18.44
CA GLY A 286 -20.26 12.68 -18.30
C GLY A 286 -19.40 13.71 -19.05
N CYS A 287 -20.03 14.79 -19.51
CA CYS A 287 -19.39 15.88 -20.24
C CYS A 287 -19.34 17.14 -19.40
N LEU A 288 -18.18 17.82 -19.36
CA LEU A 288 -18.09 19.15 -18.81
C LEU A 288 -18.50 20.15 -19.89
N ARG A 289 -19.45 21.02 -19.61
CA ARG A 289 -19.95 22.08 -20.50
C ARG A 289 -19.61 23.43 -19.96
N ILE A 290 -19.26 24.36 -20.86
CA ILE A 290 -18.95 25.76 -20.51
C ILE A 290 -19.97 26.68 -21.15
N TRP A 291 -20.44 27.61 -20.34
CA TRP A 291 -21.44 28.60 -20.69
C TRP A 291 -20.88 30.00 -20.49
N ASP A 292 -21.18 30.91 -21.38
CA ASP A 292 -20.96 32.32 -21.15
C ASP A 292 -21.97 32.84 -20.13
N SER A 293 -21.48 33.28 -18.99
CA SER A 293 -22.34 33.78 -17.88
C SER A 293 -23.17 34.99 -18.27
N ALA A 294 -22.66 35.85 -19.18
CA ALA A 294 -23.33 37.07 -19.61
C ALA A 294 -24.46 36.79 -20.60
N THR A 295 -24.27 35.90 -21.59
CA THR A 295 -25.28 35.60 -22.61
C THR A 295 -26.11 34.36 -22.30
N GLY A 296 -25.54 33.41 -21.50
CA GLY A 296 -26.15 32.09 -21.24
C GLY A 296 -26.06 31.13 -22.43
N ARG A 297 -25.18 31.44 -23.37
CA ARG A 297 -24.95 30.59 -24.54
C ARG A 297 -23.93 29.51 -24.18
N GLU A 298 -24.20 28.27 -24.59
CA GLU A 298 -23.22 27.21 -24.52
C GLU A 298 -22.08 27.47 -25.51
N LEU A 299 -20.86 27.47 -25.01
CA LEU A 299 -19.64 27.67 -25.82
C LEU A 299 -19.08 26.35 -26.33
N THR A 300 -19.14 25.29 -25.55
CA THR A 300 -18.68 23.97 -25.93
C THR A 300 -19.55 23.35 -27.03
N LYS A 301 -18.91 22.50 -27.85
CA LYS A 301 -19.63 21.73 -28.86
C LYS A 301 -20.50 20.66 -28.16
N ASP A 302 -21.70 20.41 -28.71
CA ASP A 302 -22.55 19.31 -28.23
C ASP A 302 -21.79 17.98 -28.35
N GLN A 303 -21.68 17.27 -27.24
CA GLN A 303 -20.95 16.02 -27.12
C GLN A 303 -21.93 14.87 -26.97
N PRO A 304 -21.67 13.71 -27.60
CA PRO A 304 -22.47 12.52 -27.33
C PRO A 304 -22.35 12.14 -25.84
N ALA A 305 -23.43 11.62 -25.28
CA ALA A 305 -23.41 11.10 -23.92
C ALA A 305 -22.34 9.99 -23.81
N LYS A 306 -21.52 10.05 -22.79
CA LYS A 306 -20.58 9.00 -22.44
C LYS A 306 -21.29 7.84 -21.78
N ALA A 307 -20.54 6.79 -21.43
CA ALA A 307 -21.07 5.67 -20.66
C ALA A 307 -21.61 6.14 -19.30
N GLU A 308 -22.60 5.45 -18.74
CA GLU A 308 -23.21 5.78 -17.44
C GLU A 308 -22.15 5.84 -16.31
N ALA A 309 -21.17 4.96 -16.36
CA ALA A 309 -20.03 4.93 -15.44
C ALA A 309 -19.17 6.21 -15.45
N GLU A 310 -19.14 6.93 -16.59
CA GLU A 310 -18.40 8.20 -16.73
C GLU A 310 -19.23 9.43 -16.35
N GLY A 311 -20.47 9.26 -15.90
CA GLY A 311 -21.31 10.33 -15.40
C GLY A 311 -20.61 11.12 -14.31
N ILE A 312 -20.72 12.46 -14.32
CA ILE A 312 -20.09 13.32 -13.30
C ILE A 312 -21.08 13.53 -12.15
N VAL A 313 -20.63 13.17 -10.95
CA VAL A 313 -21.43 13.29 -9.71
C VAL A 313 -21.20 14.61 -9.00
N SER A 314 -19.97 15.09 -8.99
CA SER A 314 -19.61 16.37 -8.38
C SER A 314 -18.39 16.98 -9.06
N ALA A 315 -18.19 18.28 -8.91
CA ALA A 315 -16.99 18.96 -9.33
C ALA A 315 -16.52 19.93 -8.27
N VAL A 316 -15.22 20.07 -8.15
CA VAL A 316 -14.54 21.02 -7.26
C VAL A 316 -13.72 21.97 -8.09
N SER A 317 -13.93 23.26 -7.93
CA SER A 317 -13.16 24.33 -8.54
C SER A 317 -12.85 25.40 -7.51
N HIS A 318 -11.70 26.04 -7.66
CA HIS A 318 -11.35 27.24 -6.88
C HIS A 318 -10.98 28.35 -7.86
N PRO A 319 -11.29 29.63 -7.54
CA PRO A 319 -11.03 30.76 -8.43
C PRO A 319 -9.57 30.89 -8.87
N ASP A 320 -8.65 30.44 -8.05
CA ASP A 320 -7.20 30.53 -8.27
C ASP A 320 -6.62 29.35 -9.06
N LEU A 321 -7.43 28.32 -9.38
CA LEU A 321 -6.97 27.11 -10.07
C LEU A 321 -7.31 27.16 -11.55
N PRO A 322 -6.35 26.74 -12.44
CA PRO A 322 -6.56 26.73 -13.88
C PRO A 322 -7.34 25.49 -14.37
N PHE A 323 -7.93 24.71 -13.46
CA PHE A 323 -8.63 23.47 -13.79
C PHE A 323 -9.85 23.22 -12.90
N VAL A 324 -10.75 22.38 -13.38
CA VAL A 324 -11.90 21.84 -12.63
C VAL A 324 -11.65 20.35 -12.40
N LEU A 325 -11.76 19.91 -11.16
CA LEU A 325 -11.71 18.50 -10.75
C LEU A 325 -13.12 17.93 -10.78
N CYS A 326 -13.38 16.98 -11.66
CA CYS A 326 -14.66 16.28 -11.76
C CYS A 326 -14.56 14.86 -11.17
N VAL A 327 -15.53 14.48 -10.37
CA VAL A 327 -15.65 13.14 -9.78
C VAL A 327 -16.65 12.35 -10.59
N GLN A 328 -16.24 11.22 -11.15
CA GLN A 328 -17.05 10.34 -11.97
C GLN A 328 -17.69 9.20 -11.15
N VAL A 329 -18.74 8.58 -11.67
CA VAL A 329 -19.44 7.45 -11.04
C VAL A 329 -18.52 6.25 -10.84
N ASP A 330 -17.57 6.01 -11.76
CA ASP A 330 -16.55 4.95 -11.69
C ASP A 330 -15.42 5.23 -10.70
N HIS A 331 -15.58 6.24 -9.83
CA HIS A 331 -14.59 6.70 -8.87
C HIS A 331 -13.32 7.31 -9.52
N THR A 332 -13.36 7.63 -10.79
CA THR A 332 -12.27 8.36 -11.47
C THR A 332 -12.38 9.85 -11.18
N LEU A 333 -11.25 10.47 -10.86
CA LEU A 333 -11.09 11.90 -10.68
C LEU A 333 -10.48 12.48 -11.96
N ALA A 334 -11.29 13.20 -12.74
CA ALA A 334 -10.89 13.77 -14.03
C ALA A 334 -10.62 15.27 -13.90
N LEU A 335 -9.43 15.70 -14.28
CA LEU A 335 -9.02 17.11 -14.26
C LEU A 335 -9.18 17.72 -15.66
N TYR A 336 -10.00 18.75 -15.75
CA TYR A 336 -10.25 19.48 -16.98
C TYR A 336 -9.62 20.87 -16.90
N LYS A 337 -8.87 21.27 -17.92
CA LYS A 337 -8.34 22.63 -18.00
C LYS A 337 -9.49 23.61 -18.20
N VAL A 338 -9.46 24.73 -17.48
CA VAL A 338 -10.39 25.83 -17.71
C VAL A 338 -9.99 26.53 -19.01
N PRO A 339 -10.79 26.47 -20.08
CA PRO A 339 -10.47 27.13 -21.33
C PRO A 339 -10.72 28.63 -21.23
N SER A 340 -9.99 29.42 -22.00
CA SER A 340 -10.38 30.80 -22.28
C SER A 340 -11.64 30.84 -23.15
N GLU A 341 -12.32 31.99 -23.22
CA GLU A 341 -13.56 32.13 -23.99
C GLU A 341 -13.38 31.74 -25.47
N ASP A 342 -12.25 32.13 -26.07
CA ASP A 342 -11.92 31.79 -27.45
C ASP A 342 -11.62 30.31 -27.65
N GLU A 343 -10.94 29.67 -26.68
CA GLU A 343 -10.64 28.24 -26.69
C GLU A 343 -11.89 27.37 -26.44
N ALA A 344 -12.84 27.85 -25.65
CA ALA A 344 -14.08 27.15 -25.37
C ALA A 344 -15.01 27.07 -26.60
N ALA A 345 -14.95 28.06 -27.48
CA ALA A 345 -15.85 28.20 -28.63
C ALA A 345 -15.71 27.03 -29.62
N GLY A 346 -16.66 26.09 -29.59
CA GLY A 346 -16.70 24.91 -30.45
C GLY A 346 -15.72 23.78 -30.07
N ALA A 347 -15.08 23.85 -28.91
CA ALA A 347 -14.17 22.82 -28.41
C ALA A 347 -14.91 21.62 -27.79
N MET A 348 -14.28 20.45 -27.90
CA MET A 348 -14.60 19.29 -27.04
C MET A 348 -13.60 19.28 -25.88
N LEU A 349 -14.10 19.31 -24.65
CA LEU A 349 -13.25 19.28 -23.48
C LEU A 349 -12.91 17.84 -23.09
N GLU A 350 -11.63 17.52 -23.14
CA GLU A 350 -11.10 16.25 -22.64
C GLU A 350 -10.29 16.47 -21.36
N PRO A 351 -10.31 15.53 -20.42
CA PRO A 351 -9.50 15.64 -19.22
C PRO A 351 -8.01 15.55 -19.59
N PHE A 352 -7.21 16.49 -19.13
CA PHE A 352 -5.75 16.44 -19.33
C PHE A 352 -5.07 15.45 -18.35
N ARG A 353 -5.75 15.08 -17.26
CA ARG A 353 -5.27 14.10 -16.31
C ARG A 353 -6.44 13.31 -15.70
N ARG A 354 -6.20 12.02 -15.53
CA ARG A 354 -7.11 11.13 -14.81
C ARG A 354 -6.39 10.54 -13.61
N ILE A 355 -7.06 10.45 -12.49
CA ILE A 355 -6.57 9.82 -11.26
C ILE A 355 -7.61 8.76 -10.91
N SER A 356 -7.22 7.50 -10.95
CA SER A 356 -8.10 6.40 -10.57
C SER A 356 -8.26 6.36 -9.06
N GLY A 357 -9.47 6.38 -8.59
CA GLY A 357 -9.77 6.21 -7.16
C GLY A 357 -9.57 4.78 -6.72
N THR A 358 -10.04 3.85 -7.54
CA THR A 358 -9.83 2.42 -7.37
C THR A 358 -9.62 1.77 -8.73
N HIS A 359 -8.86 0.69 -8.78
CA HIS A 359 -8.71 -0.13 -9.99
C HIS A 359 -9.63 -1.36 -9.95
N ASP A 360 -10.57 -1.42 -9.01
CA ASP A 360 -11.36 -2.62 -8.73
C ASP A 360 -10.48 -3.87 -8.52
N SER A 361 -11.04 -5.06 -8.61
CA SER A 361 -10.23 -6.28 -8.49
C SER A 361 -9.33 -6.45 -9.72
N ILE A 362 -8.02 -6.58 -9.51
CA ILE A 362 -7.06 -6.78 -10.58
C ILE A 362 -7.01 -8.26 -10.95
N ILE A 363 -7.45 -8.58 -12.18
CA ILE A 363 -7.56 -9.96 -12.67
C ILE A 363 -6.27 -10.41 -13.37
N ASP A 364 -5.71 -9.54 -14.22
CA ASP A 364 -4.46 -9.84 -14.91
C ASP A 364 -3.65 -8.56 -15.15
N LEU A 365 -2.33 -8.70 -15.34
CA LEU A 365 -1.46 -7.57 -15.61
C LEU A 365 -0.28 -7.94 -16.52
N GLY A 366 0.25 -6.94 -17.22
CA GLY A 366 1.38 -7.15 -18.11
C GLY A 366 2.18 -5.89 -18.35
N TYR A 367 3.49 -6.02 -18.38
CA TYR A 367 4.39 -4.93 -18.76
C TYR A 367 4.30 -4.62 -20.24
N LEU A 368 4.23 -3.34 -20.57
CA LEU A 368 4.22 -2.81 -21.92
C LEU A 368 5.54 -2.10 -22.22
N LEU A 369 5.76 -1.89 -23.50
CA LEU A 369 6.92 -1.22 -24.09
C LEU A 369 8.26 -1.95 -23.82
N PRO A 370 9.25 -1.75 -24.67
CA PRO A 370 10.57 -2.39 -24.52
C PRO A 370 11.28 -1.99 -23.23
N ASP A 371 11.07 -0.72 -22.77
CA ASP A 371 11.64 -0.18 -21.53
C ASP A 371 10.85 -0.56 -20.29
N ARG A 372 9.69 -1.25 -20.45
CA ARG A 372 8.79 -1.70 -19.37
C ARG A 372 8.36 -0.57 -18.44
N SER A 373 8.23 0.61 -18.99
CA SER A 373 7.84 1.83 -18.27
C SER A 373 6.35 1.97 -18.03
N VAL A 374 5.55 1.09 -18.62
CA VAL A 374 4.10 1.12 -18.58
C VAL A 374 3.57 -0.27 -18.23
N LEU A 375 2.46 -0.31 -17.47
CA LEU A 375 1.77 -1.53 -17.07
C LEU A 375 0.34 -1.49 -17.59
N ALA A 376 -0.12 -2.57 -18.21
CA ALA A 376 -1.53 -2.79 -18.49
C ALA A 376 -2.17 -3.56 -17.35
N LEU A 377 -3.32 -3.10 -16.89
CA LEU A 377 -4.13 -3.73 -15.84
C LEU A 377 -5.48 -4.14 -16.44
N ALA A 378 -5.78 -5.42 -16.42
CA ALA A 378 -7.13 -5.94 -16.65
C ALA A 378 -7.82 -6.05 -15.30
N THR A 379 -8.93 -5.32 -15.16
CA THR A 379 -9.67 -5.24 -13.90
C THR A 379 -11.04 -5.90 -14.04
N ASN A 380 -11.80 -5.95 -12.98
CA ASN A 380 -13.19 -6.41 -13.00
C ASN A 380 -14.15 -5.45 -13.76
N ALA A 381 -13.61 -4.53 -14.54
CA ALA A 381 -14.34 -3.64 -15.44
C ALA A 381 -14.20 -4.11 -16.89
N GLU A 382 -14.91 -3.47 -17.79
CA GLU A 382 -14.92 -3.74 -19.23
C GLU A 382 -13.70 -3.13 -19.95
N ASP A 383 -12.91 -2.33 -19.23
CA ASP A 383 -11.83 -1.51 -19.78
C ASP A 383 -10.45 -1.95 -19.25
N ILE A 384 -9.42 -1.78 -20.08
CA ILE A 384 -8.02 -1.99 -19.69
C ILE A 384 -7.42 -0.65 -19.29
N ARG A 385 -6.85 -0.57 -18.11
CA ARG A 385 -6.15 0.62 -17.63
C ARG A 385 -4.66 0.53 -17.97
N ILE A 386 -4.13 1.61 -18.50
CA ILE A 386 -2.71 1.75 -18.84
C ILE A 386 -2.08 2.70 -17.84
N VAL A 387 -1.16 2.19 -17.03
CA VAL A 387 -0.60 2.88 -15.86
C VAL A 387 0.89 3.10 -16.02
N SER A 388 1.39 4.29 -15.67
CA SER A 388 2.82 4.61 -15.68
C SER A 388 3.54 3.95 -14.49
N VAL A 389 4.72 3.36 -14.79
CA VAL A 389 5.64 2.80 -13.78
C VAL A 389 6.87 3.70 -13.58
N LYS A 390 7.01 4.77 -14.39
CA LYS A 390 8.12 5.73 -14.28
C LYS A 390 7.96 6.62 -13.06
N ASP A 391 9.07 6.96 -12.44
CA ASP A 391 9.12 8.03 -11.44
C ASP A 391 9.00 9.40 -12.12
N SER A 392 8.38 10.34 -11.40
CA SER A 392 8.33 11.73 -11.83
C SER A 392 9.73 12.28 -12.05
N ALA A 393 10.01 12.79 -13.25
CA ALA A 393 11.28 13.47 -13.51
C ALA A 393 11.37 14.74 -12.65
N ALA A 394 12.43 14.85 -11.86
CA ALA A 394 12.67 16.03 -11.04
C ALA A 394 12.78 17.28 -11.94
N GLY A 395 11.85 18.24 -11.80
CA GLY A 395 11.85 19.50 -12.52
C GLY A 395 10.91 19.61 -13.72
N ALA A 396 10.07 18.59 -14.00
CA ALA A 396 9.03 18.72 -15.01
C ALA A 396 7.87 19.62 -14.52
N SER A 397 7.27 20.38 -15.43
CA SER A 397 6.09 21.20 -15.10
C SER A 397 4.93 20.30 -14.67
N PRO A 398 4.09 20.73 -13.69
CA PRO A 398 2.99 19.92 -13.16
C PRO A 398 2.00 19.43 -14.21
N GLU A 399 1.87 20.14 -15.32
CA GLU A 399 0.93 19.82 -16.40
C GLU A 399 1.39 18.63 -17.28
N ASN A 400 2.71 18.43 -17.43
CA ASN A 400 3.29 17.43 -18.34
C ASN A 400 4.08 16.32 -17.63
N SER A 401 4.12 16.31 -16.30
CA SER A 401 4.85 15.29 -15.54
C SER A 401 3.99 14.05 -15.34
N THR A 402 4.43 12.93 -15.89
CA THR A 402 3.90 11.62 -15.51
C THR A 402 4.52 11.17 -14.19
N TYR A 403 3.73 10.60 -13.29
CA TYR A 403 4.21 10.07 -12.03
C TYR A 403 3.87 8.57 -11.91
N PHE A 404 4.52 7.92 -10.96
CA PHE A 404 4.30 6.50 -10.69
C PHE A 404 2.85 6.22 -10.25
N GLY A 405 2.18 5.29 -10.96
CA GLY A 405 0.78 4.94 -10.69
C GLY A 405 -0.25 5.83 -11.40
N GLN A 406 0.18 6.76 -12.26
CA GLN A 406 -0.75 7.59 -13.02
C GLN A 406 -1.39 6.80 -14.16
N ASP A 407 -2.72 6.93 -14.30
CA ASP A 407 -3.44 6.43 -15.47
C ASP A 407 -3.09 7.26 -16.71
N LEU A 408 -2.53 6.61 -17.72
CA LEU A 408 -2.19 7.22 -19.00
C LEU A 408 -3.35 7.14 -19.98
N ALA A 409 -3.97 5.98 -20.07
CA ALA A 409 -5.06 5.72 -21.00
C ALA A 409 -6.01 4.63 -20.51
N LEU A 410 -7.20 4.64 -21.09
CA LEU A 410 -8.24 3.64 -20.88
C LEU A 410 -8.63 3.04 -22.23
N LEU A 411 -8.39 1.72 -22.40
CA LEU A 411 -8.73 1.02 -23.64
C LEU A 411 -10.15 0.50 -23.54
N LYS A 412 -11.06 1.18 -24.24
CA LYS A 412 -12.50 0.86 -24.24
C LYS A 412 -12.89 0.00 -25.43
N GLY A 413 -13.77 -0.96 -25.20
CA GLY A 413 -14.32 -1.71 -26.27
C GLY A 413 -14.94 -3.06 -25.94
N HIS A 414 -14.48 -3.79 -24.92
CA HIS A 414 -15.19 -4.98 -24.48
C HIS A 414 -16.57 -4.60 -23.88
N ASP A 415 -17.51 -5.52 -24.01
CA ASP A 415 -18.89 -5.34 -23.53
C ASP A 415 -19.12 -6.05 -22.17
N ASP A 416 -18.07 -6.68 -21.59
CA ASP A 416 -18.10 -7.39 -20.30
C ASP A 416 -16.67 -7.56 -19.74
N ILE A 417 -16.55 -8.07 -18.54
CA ILE A 417 -15.32 -8.22 -17.73
C ILE A 417 -14.20 -8.89 -18.52
N ILE A 418 -13.00 -8.32 -18.44
CA ILE A 418 -11.78 -8.84 -19.04
C ILE A 418 -11.15 -9.87 -18.10
N VAL A 419 -11.00 -11.12 -18.57
CA VAL A 419 -10.54 -12.26 -17.75
C VAL A 419 -9.05 -12.54 -17.93
N SER A 420 -8.49 -12.29 -19.10
CA SER A 420 -7.10 -12.59 -19.40
C SER A 420 -6.44 -11.54 -20.28
N LEU A 421 -5.16 -11.33 -20.05
CA LEU A 421 -4.32 -10.40 -20.79
C LEU A 421 -2.99 -11.07 -21.12
N ASP A 422 -2.48 -10.89 -22.34
CA ASP A 422 -1.14 -11.28 -22.70
C ASP A 422 -0.50 -10.20 -23.60
N VAL A 423 0.82 -10.06 -23.48
CA VAL A 423 1.61 -9.05 -24.19
C VAL A 423 2.62 -9.76 -25.09
N ASP A 424 2.83 -9.24 -26.28
CA ASP A 424 3.79 -9.79 -27.22
C ASP A 424 5.25 -9.55 -26.81
N TRP A 425 6.20 -10.08 -27.58
CA TRP A 425 7.64 -9.92 -27.34
C TRP A 425 8.11 -8.46 -27.36
N SER A 426 7.44 -7.60 -28.15
CA SER A 426 7.82 -6.19 -28.34
C SER A 426 7.25 -5.25 -27.28
N GLY A 427 6.16 -5.64 -26.63
CA GLY A 427 5.44 -4.81 -25.68
C GLY A 427 4.51 -3.75 -26.28
N TYR A 428 4.34 -3.69 -27.61
CA TYR A 428 3.43 -2.76 -28.28
C TYR A 428 2.04 -3.36 -28.57
N TRP A 429 1.88 -4.67 -28.43
CA TRP A 429 0.66 -5.38 -28.72
C TRP A 429 0.14 -6.11 -27.51
N ILE A 430 -1.15 -5.89 -27.22
CA ILE A 430 -1.86 -6.53 -26.11
C ILE A 430 -2.99 -7.37 -26.69
N ALA A 431 -3.09 -8.63 -26.27
CA ALA A 431 -4.27 -9.44 -26.48
C ALA A 431 -5.09 -9.54 -25.21
N THR A 432 -6.41 -9.44 -25.33
CA THR A 432 -7.33 -9.58 -24.21
C THR A 432 -8.44 -10.55 -24.53
N GLY A 433 -8.88 -11.29 -23.53
CA GLY A 433 -10.05 -12.18 -23.60
C GLY A 433 -11.05 -11.79 -22.53
N ALA A 434 -12.31 -11.70 -22.88
CA ALA A 434 -13.37 -11.22 -21.99
C ALA A 434 -14.56 -12.17 -21.90
N LYS A 435 -15.43 -11.90 -20.96
CA LYS A 435 -16.70 -12.60 -20.78
C LYS A 435 -17.73 -12.32 -21.88
N ASP A 436 -17.51 -11.29 -22.70
CA ASP A 436 -18.30 -10.98 -23.89
C ASP A 436 -18.12 -12.00 -25.04
N ASN A 437 -17.42 -13.11 -24.80
CA ASN A 437 -17.08 -14.17 -25.74
C ASN A 437 -16.16 -13.75 -26.89
N THR A 438 -15.54 -12.57 -26.75
CA THR A 438 -14.61 -12.03 -27.74
C THR A 438 -13.18 -11.97 -27.22
N ALA A 439 -12.22 -12.04 -28.14
CA ALA A 439 -10.86 -11.63 -27.90
C ALA A 439 -10.54 -10.41 -28.73
N ARG A 440 -9.72 -9.52 -28.22
CA ARG A 440 -9.30 -8.29 -28.92
C ARG A 440 -7.80 -8.16 -28.94
N LEU A 441 -7.29 -7.54 -30.01
CA LEU A 441 -5.90 -7.14 -30.14
C LEU A 441 -5.83 -5.62 -30.14
N TRP A 442 -4.98 -5.08 -29.31
CA TRP A 442 -4.79 -3.65 -29.13
C TRP A 442 -3.38 -3.24 -29.53
N ARG A 443 -3.28 -2.09 -30.16
CA ARG A 443 -2.01 -1.44 -30.49
C ARG A 443 -1.76 -0.29 -29.52
N VAL A 444 -0.59 -0.27 -28.91
CA VAL A 444 -0.12 0.73 -27.95
C VAL A 444 0.96 1.58 -28.62
N ASP A 445 0.65 2.84 -28.89
CA ASP A 445 1.57 3.81 -29.48
C ASP A 445 1.69 5.03 -28.54
N PRO A 446 2.67 5.00 -27.61
CA PRO A 446 2.84 6.07 -26.64
C PRO A 446 3.40 7.36 -27.24
N ALA A 447 4.05 7.29 -28.43
CA ALA A 447 4.61 8.48 -29.07
C ALA A 447 3.52 9.41 -29.65
N ASN A 448 2.42 8.80 -30.12
CA ASN A 448 1.27 9.53 -30.69
C ASN A 448 0.07 9.54 -29.71
N ASP A 449 0.26 9.12 -28.48
CA ASP A 449 -0.81 8.93 -27.47
C ASP A 449 -2.02 8.16 -28.02
N SER A 450 -1.74 7.15 -28.87
CA SER A 450 -2.75 6.41 -29.61
C SER A 450 -2.85 4.98 -29.10
N TYR A 451 -4.00 4.66 -28.51
CA TYR A 451 -4.33 3.36 -27.96
C TYR A 451 -5.57 2.85 -28.66
N THR A 452 -5.40 1.96 -29.65
CA THR A 452 -6.50 1.58 -30.55
C THR A 452 -6.75 0.07 -30.56
N CYS A 453 -8.04 -0.31 -30.63
CA CYS A 453 -8.41 -1.69 -30.94
C CYS A 453 -8.07 -1.98 -32.41
N TYR A 454 -7.13 -2.89 -32.64
CA TYR A 454 -6.67 -3.25 -33.97
C TYR A 454 -7.55 -4.30 -34.63
N ALA A 455 -7.94 -5.34 -33.87
CA ALA A 455 -8.79 -6.41 -34.37
C ALA A 455 -9.64 -7.04 -33.27
N THR A 456 -10.87 -7.46 -33.66
CA THR A 456 -11.80 -8.19 -32.76
C THR A 456 -12.04 -9.58 -33.33
N PHE A 457 -11.87 -10.61 -32.46
CA PHE A 457 -12.03 -12.01 -32.80
C PHE A 457 -13.30 -12.56 -32.14
N THR A 458 -14.27 -12.92 -32.97
CA THR A 458 -15.57 -13.43 -32.54
C THR A 458 -15.75 -14.87 -33.00
N GLY A 459 -16.38 -15.71 -32.20
CA GLY A 459 -16.67 -17.12 -32.61
C GLY A 459 -16.57 -18.13 -31.48
N HIS A 460 -16.20 -17.73 -30.26
CA HIS A 460 -16.45 -18.52 -29.07
C HIS A 460 -17.88 -18.38 -28.60
N THR A 461 -18.45 -19.43 -28.03
CA THR A 461 -19.84 -19.46 -27.54
C THR A 461 -19.96 -19.07 -26.09
N GLU A 462 -18.83 -19.12 -25.35
CA GLU A 462 -18.74 -18.75 -23.95
C GLU A 462 -17.48 -17.92 -23.73
N SER A 463 -17.32 -17.40 -22.50
CA SER A 463 -16.23 -16.53 -22.04
C SER A 463 -14.83 -16.99 -22.52
N VAL A 464 -14.04 -16.05 -22.99
CA VAL A 464 -12.63 -16.30 -23.36
C VAL A 464 -11.77 -16.17 -22.10
N GLY A 465 -11.47 -17.33 -21.48
CA GLY A 465 -10.73 -17.40 -20.22
C GLY A 465 -9.20 -17.28 -20.37
N ALA A 466 -8.66 -17.47 -21.57
CA ALA A 466 -7.22 -17.45 -21.79
C ALA A 466 -6.85 -16.94 -23.18
N VAL A 467 -5.83 -16.10 -23.26
CA VAL A 467 -5.23 -15.63 -24.51
C VAL A 467 -3.72 -15.82 -24.46
N ALA A 468 -3.11 -16.04 -25.64
CA ALA A 468 -1.65 -16.12 -25.73
C ALA A 468 -1.15 -15.61 -27.09
N LEU A 469 -0.11 -14.79 -27.03
CA LEU A 469 0.60 -14.21 -28.18
C LEU A 469 1.96 -14.91 -28.40
N PRO A 470 2.53 -14.85 -29.61
CA PRO A 470 3.88 -15.36 -29.89
C PRO A 470 4.92 -14.67 -29.01
N LYS A 471 5.83 -15.46 -28.44
CA LYS A 471 6.92 -14.95 -27.59
C LYS A 471 8.28 -14.86 -28.28
N GLN A 472 8.40 -15.44 -29.48
CA GLN A 472 9.65 -15.42 -30.22
C GLN A 472 9.81 -14.08 -30.95
N PRO A 473 10.90 -13.32 -30.70
CA PRO A 473 11.22 -12.16 -31.51
C PRO A 473 11.56 -12.61 -32.93
N PRO A 474 11.12 -11.88 -33.95
CA PRO A 474 11.50 -12.14 -35.32
C PRO A 474 13.01 -11.88 -35.54
N PRO A 475 13.62 -12.34 -36.62
CA PRO A 475 15.02 -12.06 -36.94
C PRO A 475 15.33 -10.57 -36.94
N GLU A 476 16.48 -10.15 -36.42
CA GLU A 476 16.89 -8.74 -36.32
C GLU A 476 16.92 -8.01 -37.67
N SER A 477 17.13 -8.75 -38.76
CA SER A 477 17.10 -8.24 -40.13
C SER A 477 15.70 -7.95 -40.68
N SER A 478 14.64 -8.44 -40.04
CA SER A 478 13.26 -8.33 -40.52
C SER A 478 12.69 -6.93 -40.29
N ALA A 479 11.73 -6.54 -41.15
CA ALA A 479 10.97 -5.30 -40.98
C ALA A 479 10.17 -5.29 -39.67
N GLN A 480 9.66 -6.45 -39.26
CA GLN A 480 8.91 -6.64 -37.99
C GLN A 480 9.75 -6.37 -36.75
N PHE A 481 11.05 -6.69 -36.76
CA PHE A 481 11.94 -6.39 -35.65
C PHE A 481 12.27 -4.89 -35.55
N LYS A 482 12.47 -4.26 -36.72
CA LYS A 482 12.85 -2.83 -36.83
C LYS A 482 11.70 -1.90 -36.48
N ASP A 483 10.48 -2.26 -36.87
CA ASP A 483 9.26 -1.50 -36.62
C ASP A 483 8.14 -2.43 -36.12
N PRO A 484 8.18 -2.84 -34.86
CA PRO A 484 7.16 -3.74 -34.29
C PRO A 484 5.78 -3.06 -34.17
N LEU A 485 5.72 -1.75 -34.08
CA LEU A 485 4.48 -1.00 -33.96
C LEU A 485 3.59 -1.08 -35.21
N SER A 486 4.19 -1.10 -36.40
CA SER A 486 3.47 -1.19 -37.67
C SER A 486 3.21 -2.64 -38.11
N HIS A 487 3.78 -3.62 -37.44
CA HIS A 487 3.68 -5.02 -37.79
C HIS A 487 3.04 -5.87 -36.69
N PRO A 488 1.77 -6.25 -36.81
CA PRO A 488 1.09 -7.06 -35.79
C PRO A 488 1.73 -8.45 -35.66
N PRO A 489 1.56 -9.11 -34.48
CA PRO A 489 1.94 -10.51 -34.28
C PRO A 489 1.33 -11.42 -35.34
N PRO A 490 1.98 -12.55 -35.70
CA PRO A 490 1.48 -13.42 -36.78
C PRO A 490 0.20 -14.18 -36.44
N PHE A 491 -0.02 -14.50 -35.17
CA PHE A 491 -1.22 -15.24 -34.74
C PHE A 491 -1.61 -14.89 -33.28
N LEU A 492 -2.86 -15.19 -32.95
CA LEU A 492 -3.42 -15.17 -31.61
C LEU A 492 -3.99 -16.56 -31.29
N LEU A 493 -3.76 -17.04 -30.08
CA LEU A 493 -4.41 -18.23 -29.51
C LEU A 493 -5.41 -17.82 -28.46
N THR A 494 -6.58 -18.46 -28.49
CA THR A 494 -7.64 -18.23 -27.50
C THR A 494 -8.16 -19.53 -26.94
N GLY A 495 -8.42 -19.58 -25.63
CA GLY A 495 -9.05 -20.69 -24.95
C GLY A 495 -10.28 -20.17 -24.19
N SER A 496 -11.38 -20.91 -24.29
CA SER A 496 -12.67 -20.49 -23.75
C SER A 496 -13.26 -21.52 -22.78
N GLN A 497 -14.25 -21.06 -22.04
CA GLN A 497 -15.10 -21.92 -21.21
C GLN A 497 -15.94 -22.89 -22.07
N ASP A 498 -16.12 -22.61 -23.39
CA ASP A 498 -16.69 -23.55 -24.37
C ASP A 498 -15.83 -24.80 -24.63
N GLN A 499 -14.76 -24.99 -23.86
CA GLN A 499 -13.83 -26.14 -23.89
C GLN A 499 -13.00 -26.20 -25.19
N THR A 500 -13.03 -25.16 -26.00
CA THR A 500 -12.31 -25.13 -27.29
C THR A 500 -11.12 -24.20 -27.25
N VAL A 501 -10.08 -24.56 -28.01
CA VAL A 501 -8.95 -23.71 -28.36
C VAL A 501 -9.05 -23.32 -29.81
N LYS A 502 -8.83 -22.05 -30.11
CA LYS A 502 -8.81 -21.51 -31.50
C LYS A 502 -7.50 -20.82 -31.76
N LYS A 503 -7.02 -20.94 -32.99
CA LYS A 503 -5.92 -20.14 -33.53
C LYS A 503 -6.47 -19.19 -34.57
N TRP A 504 -6.07 -17.94 -34.48
CA TRP A 504 -6.45 -16.88 -35.37
C TRP A 504 -5.22 -16.29 -36.06
N ASP A 505 -5.33 -16.10 -37.39
CA ASP A 505 -4.35 -15.28 -38.11
C ASP A 505 -4.73 -13.83 -37.95
N ILE A 506 -3.75 -12.99 -37.57
CA ILE A 506 -3.98 -11.56 -37.38
C ILE A 506 -3.92 -10.84 -38.71
N PRO A 507 -4.96 -10.07 -39.11
CA PRO A 507 -4.96 -9.34 -40.38
C PRO A 507 -3.87 -8.28 -40.41
N ARG A 508 -3.31 -8.02 -41.60
CA ARG A 508 -2.27 -7.00 -41.80
C ARG A 508 -2.81 -5.58 -41.69
N GLU A 509 -4.09 -5.38 -41.95
CA GLU A 509 -4.79 -4.11 -41.85
C GLU A 509 -5.75 -4.14 -40.67
N ALA A 510 -5.90 -3.00 -39.97
CA ALA A 510 -6.78 -2.89 -38.82
C ALA A 510 -8.24 -3.22 -39.17
N GLN A 511 -8.84 -4.16 -38.44
CA GLN A 511 -10.23 -4.58 -38.60
C GLN A 511 -11.00 -4.39 -37.30
N THR A 512 -11.71 -3.27 -37.21
CA THR A 512 -12.54 -2.93 -36.04
C THR A 512 -13.96 -3.46 -36.12
N LYS A 513 -14.42 -3.89 -37.28
CA LYS A 513 -15.80 -4.38 -37.49
C LYS A 513 -15.94 -5.84 -37.02
N LYS A 514 -17.00 -6.14 -36.25
CA LYS A 514 -17.35 -7.51 -35.83
C LYS A 514 -17.50 -8.41 -37.10
N GLY A 515 -16.71 -9.48 -37.22
CA GLY A 515 -16.84 -10.52 -38.25
C GLY A 515 -15.68 -10.71 -39.21
N GLY A 516 -14.52 -10.05 -39.04
CA GLY A 516 -13.42 -10.05 -40.00
C GLY A 516 -12.40 -11.18 -39.89
N ALA A 517 -12.05 -11.65 -38.72
CA ALA A 517 -10.99 -12.64 -38.54
C ALA A 517 -11.54 -14.07 -38.47
N ARG A 518 -11.03 -14.95 -39.37
CA ARG A 518 -11.42 -16.36 -39.37
C ARG A 518 -10.42 -17.20 -38.58
N ALA A 519 -10.94 -18.12 -37.75
CA ALA A 519 -10.09 -19.08 -37.05
C ALA A 519 -9.43 -20.04 -38.02
N VAL A 520 -8.12 -20.22 -37.93
CA VAL A 520 -7.34 -21.19 -38.71
C VAL A 520 -7.75 -22.61 -38.35
N PHE A 521 -7.84 -22.86 -37.05
CA PHE A 521 -8.40 -24.09 -36.52
C PHE A 521 -9.21 -23.84 -35.25
N THR A 522 -10.15 -24.75 -35.02
CA THR A 522 -10.89 -24.87 -33.75
C THR A 522 -10.78 -26.33 -33.29
N ARG A 523 -10.35 -26.52 -32.04
CA ARG A 523 -10.18 -27.89 -31.47
C ARG A 523 -10.89 -27.97 -30.13
N LYS A 524 -11.64 -29.02 -29.90
CA LYS A 524 -12.11 -29.36 -28.54
C LYS A 524 -10.89 -29.79 -27.72
N ALA A 525 -10.52 -28.93 -26.74
CA ALA A 525 -9.28 -29.12 -26.00
C ALA A 525 -9.49 -29.88 -24.70
N HIS A 526 -10.51 -29.55 -23.96
CA HIS A 526 -10.72 -30.05 -22.59
C HIS A 526 -12.19 -30.45 -22.37
N ASP A 527 -12.46 -31.04 -21.20
CA ASP A 527 -13.81 -31.40 -20.79
C ASP A 527 -14.42 -30.39 -19.82
N LYS A 528 -13.64 -29.37 -19.45
CA LYS A 528 -14.03 -28.20 -18.61
C LYS A 528 -13.32 -26.96 -19.09
N ASP A 529 -13.64 -25.83 -18.45
CA ASP A 529 -13.14 -24.51 -18.72
C ASP A 529 -11.62 -24.46 -18.86
N ILE A 530 -11.15 -23.66 -19.82
CA ILE A 530 -9.74 -23.38 -20.03
C ILE A 530 -9.39 -22.10 -19.27
N ASN A 531 -8.51 -22.22 -18.28
CA ASN A 531 -8.15 -21.12 -17.39
C ASN A 531 -6.92 -20.33 -17.82
N ALA A 532 -5.93 -20.98 -18.41
CA ALA A 532 -4.71 -20.31 -18.89
C ALA A 532 -4.10 -20.99 -20.10
N MET A 533 -3.43 -20.19 -20.90
CA MET A 533 -2.63 -20.64 -22.04
C MET A 533 -1.29 -19.91 -22.02
N ASP A 534 -0.27 -20.58 -22.59
CA ASP A 534 1.03 -19.97 -22.82
C ASP A 534 1.66 -20.52 -24.09
N VAL A 535 2.50 -19.72 -24.74
CA VAL A 535 3.22 -20.11 -25.97
C VAL A 535 4.69 -20.31 -25.64
N HIS A 536 5.24 -21.43 -26.10
CA HIS A 536 6.65 -21.74 -25.91
C HIS A 536 7.54 -20.64 -26.56
N PRO A 537 8.70 -20.29 -25.96
CA PRO A 537 9.56 -19.22 -26.45
C PRO A 537 9.99 -19.33 -27.93
N ASN A 538 9.99 -20.53 -28.52
CA ASN A 538 10.25 -20.72 -29.96
C ASN A 538 8.97 -20.68 -30.82
N SER A 539 7.82 -20.40 -30.24
CA SER A 539 6.50 -20.29 -30.89
C SER A 539 6.05 -21.51 -31.70
N THR A 540 6.61 -22.71 -31.43
CA THR A 540 6.23 -23.98 -32.10
C THR A 540 5.18 -24.76 -31.32
N LEU A 541 5.18 -24.61 -29.98
CA LEU A 541 4.26 -25.30 -29.06
C LEU A 541 3.47 -24.29 -28.25
N PHE A 542 2.30 -24.69 -27.80
CA PHE A 542 1.54 -24.00 -26.77
C PHE A 542 0.95 -24.97 -25.77
N ALA A 543 0.69 -24.47 -24.58
CA ALA A 543 0.06 -25.21 -23.49
C ALA A 543 -1.31 -24.65 -23.20
N SER A 544 -2.27 -25.51 -22.85
CA SER A 544 -3.58 -25.14 -22.32
C SER A 544 -3.82 -25.83 -20.99
N SER A 545 -4.25 -25.10 -19.97
CA SER A 545 -4.58 -25.62 -18.64
C SER A 545 -6.07 -25.48 -18.35
N SER A 546 -6.67 -26.45 -17.67
CA SER A 546 -8.11 -26.53 -17.47
C SER A 546 -8.50 -26.92 -16.05
N GLN A 547 -9.76 -26.64 -15.74
CA GLN A 547 -10.48 -27.14 -14.56
C GLN A 547 -10.62 -28.68 -14.54
N ASP A 548 -10.38 -29.37 -15.67
CA ASP A 548 -10.36 -30.82 -15.78
C ASP A 548 -9.12 -31.48 -15.16
N LYS A 549 -8.24 -30.71 -14.51
CA LYS A 549 -6.99 -31.14 -13.82
C LYS A 549 -5.85 -31.52 -14.76
N MET A 550 -6.01 -31.29 -16.06
CA MET A 550 -5.01 -31.64 -17.07
C MET A 550 -4.42 -30.38 -17.70
N VAL A 551 -3.20 -30.52 -18.16
CA VAL A 551 -2.56 -29.58 -19.07
C VAL A 551 -2.20 -30.31 -20.35
N LYS A 552 -2.54 -29.74 -21.49
CA LYS A 552 -2.25 -30.31 -22.80
C LYS A 552 -1.23 -29.43 -23.53
N ILE A 553 -0.28 -30.08 -24.16
CA ILE A 553 0.74 -29.46 -25.00
C ILE A 553 0.40 -29.73 -26.47
N TRP A 554 0.39 -28.70 -27.28
CA TRP A 554 -0.10 -28.70 -28.64
C TRP A 554 0.96 -28.17 -29.61
N SER A 555 0.90 -28.61 -30.86
CA SER A 555 1.59 -28.00 -31.99
C SER A 555 0.85 -26.74 -32.45
N VAL A 556 1.54 -25.59 -32.54
CA VAL A 556 0.96 -24.33 -33.05
C VAL A 556 0.62 -24.44 -34.53
N ALA A 557 1.36 -25.22 -35.31
CA ALA A 557 1.15 -25.35 -36.75
C ALA A 557 -0.11 -26.19 -37.06
N GLU A 558 -0.27 -27.33 -36.42
CA GLU A 558 -1.28 -28.34 -36.79
C GLU A 558 -2.50 -28.34 -35.86
N GLY A 559 -2.32 -27.80 -34.65
CA GLY A 559 -3.36 -27.87 -33.62
C GLY A 559 -3.61 -29.28 -33.09
N GLU A 560 -2.55 -30.11 -33.05
CA GLU A 560 -2.60 -31.47 -32.55
C GLU A 560 -1.94 -31.59 -31.19
N VAL A 561 -2.48 -32.48 -30.34
CA VAL A 561 -1.96 -32.71 -29.00
C VAL A 561 -0.67 -33.52 -29.10
N GLN A 562 0.44 -32.98 -28.62
CA GLN A 562 1.73 -33.68 -28.53
C GLN A 562 1.93 -34.40 -27.20
N GLY A 563 1.36 -33.87 -26.10
CA GLY A 563 1.50 -34.47 -24.80
C GLY A 563 0.43 -34.03 -23.81
N ILE A 564 0.25 -34.78 -22.76
CA ILE A 564 -0.70 -34.50 -21.68
C ILE A 564 0.02 -34.62 -20.33
N LEU A 565 -0.03 -33.58 -19.54
CA LEU A 565 0.51 -33.54 -18.19
C LEU A 565 -0.61 -33.88 -17.19
N ARG A 566 -0.44 -34.99 -16.50
CA ARG A 566 -1.40 -35.52 -15.53
C ARG A 566 -0.78 -35.62 -14.14
N GLY A 567 -1.48 -35.14 -13.10
CA GLY A 567 -0.99 -35.25 -11.72
C GLY A 567 -1.49 -34.19 -10.76
N HIS A 568 -2.14 -33.12 -11.24
CA HIS A 568 -2.88 -32.24 -10.37
C HIS A 568 -4.14 -32.88 -9.82
N ARG A 569 -4.44 -32.69 -8.52
CA ARG A 569 -5.61 -33.25 -7.84
C ARG A 569 -6.88 -32.44 -8.08
N ARG A 570 -6.73 -31.13 -8.39
CA ARG A 570 -7.80 -30.17 -8.69
C ARG A 570 -7.49 -29.41 -9.98
N GLY A 571 -8.37 -28.49 -10.39
CA GLY A 571 -8.20 -27.69 -11.58
C GLY A 571 -6.89 -26.90 -11.61
N VAL A 572 -6.33 -26.69 -12.78
CA VAL A 572 -5.09 -25.95 -13.01
C VAL A 572 -5.45 -24.53 -13.43
N TRP A 573 -4.92 -23.55 -12.71
CA TRP A 573 -5.20 -22.13 -12.94
C TRP A 573 -4.18 -21.43 -13.82
N SER A 574 -2.93 -21.86 -13.79
CA SER A 574 -1.84 -21.17 -14.49
C SER A 574 -0.88 -22.16 -15.12
N VAL A 575 -0.35 -21.79 -16.26
CA VAL A 575 0.70 -22.53 -16.98
C VAL A 575 1.70 -21.54 -17.58
N ARG A 576 3.01 -21.82 -17.45
CA ARG A 576 4.09 -21.01 -18.04
C ARG A 576 5.22 -21.89 -18.52
N PHE A 577 5.66 -21.70 -19.77
CA PHE A 577 6.89 -22.31 -20.28
C PHE A 577 8.13 -21.65 -19.70
N ALA A 578 9.17 -22.45 -19.52
CA ALA A 578 10.46 -21.88 -19.13
C ALA A 578 11.02 -20.98 -20.22
N PRO A 579 11.72 -19.89 -19.86
CA PRO A 579 12.40 -19.02 -20.84
C PRO A 579 13.45 -19.77 -21.68
N ALA A 580 13.72 -19.30 -22.90
CA ALA A 580 14.61 -19.96 -23.87
C ALA A 580 16.03 -20.28 -23.37
N ARG A 581 16.52 -19.57 -22.37
CA ARG A 581 17.86 -19.70 -21.78
C ARG A 581 17.86 -20.44 -20.43
N CYS A 582 16.78 -21.15 -20.09
CA CYS A 582 16.71 -21.90 -18.84
C CYS A 582 17.82 -22.96 -18.76
N PRO A 583 18.65 -22.97 -17.72
CA PRO A 583 19.62 -24.01 -17.49
C PRO A 583 18.94 -25.33 -17.14
N ALA A 584 19.70 -26.45 -17.21
CA ALA A 584 19.19 -27.75 -16.83
C ALA A 584 18.73 -27.78 -15.36
N ILE A 585 17.52 -28.24 -15.10
CA ILE A 585 16.96 -28.38 -13.75
C ILE A 585 17.05 -29.85 -13.32
N GLN A 586 17.55 -30.08 -12.11
CA GLN A 586 17.68 -31.42 -11.53
C GLN A 586 16.40 -31.77 -10.74
N GLY A 587 15.76 -32.85 -11.13
CA GLY A 587 14.55 -33.40 -10.46
C GLY A 587 14.89 -34.28 -9.24
N ASP A 588 13.85 -34.68 -8.52
CA ASP A 588 13.94 -35.51 -7.30
C ASP A 588 14.50 -36.93 -7.56
N GLU A 589 14.31 -37.46 -8.76
CA GLU A 589 14.78 -38.79 -9.18
C GLU A 589 16.07 -38.75 -10.03
N GLY A 590 16.83 -37.62 -9.97
CA GLY A 590 18.06 -37.46 -10.77
C GLY A 590 17.80 -37.18 -12.26
N GLN A 591 16.59 -36.91 -12.66
CA GLN A 591 16.21 -36.53 -14.01
C GLN A 591 16.70 -35.14 -14.31
N VAL A 592 17.37 -34.95 -15.43
CA VAL A 592 17.85 -33.65 -15.89
C VAL A 592 16.98 -33.19 -17.05
N ALA A 593 16.15 -32.16 -16.81
CA ALA A 593 15.38 -31.51 -17.85
C ALA A 593 16.10 -30.25 -18.30
N GLY A 594 16.77 -30.31 -19.45
CA GLY A 594 17.58 -29.21 -19.95
C GLY A 594 16.84 -28.21 -20.82
N LYS A 595 16.04 -28.68 -21.75
CA LYS A 595 15.28 -27.82 -22.66
C LYS A 595 13.83 -28.29 -22.68
N GLY A 596 12.92 -27.37 -22.41
CA GLY A 596 11.51 -27.66 -22.43
C GLY A 596 10.95 -28.09 -21.06
N VAL A 597 10.80 -27.13 -20.18
CA VAL A 597 10.17 -27.29 -18.86
C VAL A 597 8.91 -26.44 -18.81
N VAL A 598 7.88 -26.95 -18.15
CA VAL A 598 6.61 -26.25 -17.93
C VAL A 598 6.34 -26.16 -16.44
N LEU A 599 5.93 -25.00 -15.99
CA LEU A 599 5.48 -24.71 -14.64
C LEU A 599 3.95 -24.57 -14.61
N THR A 600 3.31 -25.17 -13.63
CA THR A 600 1.86 -25.13 -13.47
C THR A 600 1.46 -24.84 -12.04
N GLY A 601 0.45 -23.96 -11.84
CA GLY A 601 -0.17 -23.66 -10.56
C GLY A 601 -1.59 -24.22 -10.49
N GLY A 602 -1.91 -24.93 -9.40
CA GLY A 602 -3.18 -25.63 -9.26
C GLY A 602 -4.01 -25.22 -8.04
N ALA A 603 -5.32 -25.48 -8.14
CA ALA A 603 -6.24 -25.35 -7.00
C ALA A 603 -5.98 -26.37 -5.88
N ASP A 604 -5.10 -27.32 -6.10
CA ASP A 604 -4.63 -28.29 -5.11
C ASP A 604 -3.52 -27.73 -4.19
N LYS A 605 -3.28 -26.42 -4.22
CA LYS A 605 -2.29 -25.69 -3.40
C LYS A 605 -0.84 -25.98 -3.77
N THR A 606 -0.61 -26.64 -4.90
CA THR A 606 0.73 -27.05 -5.34
C THR A 606 1.14 -26.34 -6.62
N VAL A 607 2.44 -26.13 -6.74
CA VAL A 607 3.08 -25.80 -8.01
C VAL A 607 3.82 -27.04 -8.47
N LYS A 608 3.72 -27.36 -9.76
CA LYS A 608 4.39 -28.53 -10.34
C LYS A 608 5.26 -28.14 -11.52
N LEU A 609 6.42 -28.76 -11.58
CA LEU A 609 7.38 -28.63 -12.67
C LEU A 609 7.35 -29.89 -13.52
N TRP A 610 7.25 -29.73 -14.85
CA TRP A 610 7.08 -30.82 -15.80
C TRP A 610 8.15 -30.81 -16.88
N SER A 611 8.57 -32.00 -17.30
CA SER A 611 9.42 -32.18 -18.47
C SER A 611 8.58 -32.24 -19.74
N LEU A 612 8.97 -31.50 -20.78
CA LEU A 612 8.38 -31.63 -22.12
C LEU A 612 8.91 -32.82 -22.90
N THR A 613 9.98 -33.44 -22.45
CA THR A 613 10.54 -34.64 -23.12
C THR A 613 9.79 -35.92 -22.76
N SER A 614 9.46 -36.06 -21.47
CA SER A 614 8.78 -37.25 -20.92
C SER A 614 7.32 -37.03 -20.55
N TYR A 615 6.88 -35.76 -20.50
CA TYR A 615 5.55 -35.33 -20.00
C TYR A 615 5.26 -35.77 -18.55
N THR A 616 6.31 -36.02 -17.76
CA THR A 616 6.24 -36.41 -16.35
C THR A 616 6.50 -35.23 -15.43
N CYS A 617 5.95 -35.29 -14.21
CA CYS A 617 6.24 -34.32 -13.17
C CYS A 617 7.67 -34.52 -12.64
N ILE A 618 8.49 -33.49 -12.74
CA ILE A 618 9.87 -33.50 -12.26
C ILE A 618 9.89 -33.23 -10.76
N ARG A 619 9.09 -32.25 -10.30
CA ARG A 619 9.03 -31.82 -8.90
C ARG A 619 7.69 -31.18 -8.55
N THR A 620 7.29 -31.34 -7.29
CA THR A 620 6.11 -30.71 -6.70
C THR A 620 6.54 -29.80 -5.57
N PHE A 621 6.03 -28.56 -5.56
CA PHE A 621 6.31 -27.55 -4.54
C PHE A 621 5.05 -27.38 -3.69
N GLU A 622 5.20 -27.59 -2.40
CA GLU A 622 4.12 -27.48 -1.42
C GLU A 622 4.44 -26.35 -0.41
N GLY A 623 3.44 -25.56 -0.03
CA GLY A 623 3.63 -24.48 0.93
C GLY A 623 2.60 -23.37 0.88
N HIS A 624 1.79 -23.29 -0.18
CA HIS A 624 0.61 -22.40 -0.18
C HIS A 624 -0.52 -23.00 0.68
N SER A 625 -1.20 -22.15 1.42
CA SER A 625 -2.36 -22.57 2.24
C SER A 625 -3.66 -22.67 1.44
N ASN A 626 -3.72 -22.04 0.25
CA ASN A 626 -4.87 -22.03 -0.65
C ASN A 626 -4.43 -22.22 -2.12
N SER A 627 -5.37 -22.10 -3.07
CA SER A 627 -5.13 -22.31 -4.50
C SER A 627 -4.01 -21.40 -5.04
N VAL A 628 -3.16 -21.94 -5.90
CA VAL A 628 -2.17 -21.16 -6.65
C VAL A 628 -2.83 -20.65 -7.93
N LEU A 629 -2.92 -19.34 -8.10
CA LEU A 629 -3.65 -18.70 -9.19
C LEU A 629 -2.74 -18.34 -10.36
N LYS A 630 -1.56 -17.80 -10.10
CA LYS A 630 -0.57 -17.43 -11.14
C LYS A 630 0.83 -17.93 -10.78
N VAL A 631 1.60 -18.21 -11.83
CA VAL A 631 3.03 -18.52 -11.72
C VAL A 631 3.81 -17.73 -12.76
N ALA A 632 5.02 -17.32 -12.41
CA ALA A 632 5.91 -16.58 -13.30
C ALA A 632 7.37 -16.98 -13.07
N TRP A 633 8.16 -17.07 -14.13
CA TRP A 633 9.59 -17.30 -14.04
C TRP A 633 10.31 -15.99 -13.71
N LEU A 634 11.28 -16.06 -12.81
CA LEU A 634 12.22 -14.97 -12.56
C LEU A 634 13.30 -14.95 -13.64
N ASN A 635 14.09 -13.88 -13.67
CA ASN A 635 15.16 -13.76 -14.65
C ASN A 635 16.19 -14.88 -14.53
N MET A 636 16.56 -15.43 -15.67
CA MET A 636 17.60 -16.45 -15.71
C MET A 636 18.96 -15.83 -15.40
N PRO A 637 19.81 -16.49 -14.58
CA PRO A 637 21.12 -15.98 -14.21
C PRO A 637 21.99 -15.81 -15.46
N LYS A 638 22.66 -14.66 -15.58
CA LYS A 638 23.61 -14.38 -16.64
C LYS A 638 24.81 -15.37 -16.56
N ALA A 639 25.35 -15.77 -17.71
CA ALA A 639 26.32 -16.88 -17.82
C ALA A 639 27.72 -16.63 -17.18
N GLU A 640 27.96 -15.48 -16.61
CA GLU A 640 29.25 -15.05 -16.08
C GLU A 640 29.36 -15.28 -14.56
N GLY A 641 29.71 -16.50 -14.15
CA GLY A 641 30.03 -16.81 -12.75
C GLY A 641 30.20 -18.29 -12.49
N LYS A 642 31.20 -18.69 -11.73
CA LYS A 642 31.48 -20.06 -11.28
C LYS A 642 30.52 -20.56 -10.17
N GLY A 643 29.43 -19.84 -9.89
CA GLY A 643 28.40 -20.20 -8.89
C GLY A 643 27.33 -21.13 -9.45
N ARG A 644 26.67 -21.87 -8.57
CA ARG A 644 25.51 -22.71 -8.89
C ARG A 644 24.40 -21.79 -9.44
N LYS A 645 24.01 -21.99 -10.69
CA LYS A 645 22.95 -21.18 -11.33
C LYS A 645 21.64 -21.52 -10.68
N GLN A 646 21.13 -20.63 -9.82
CA GLN A 646 19.81 -20.77 -9.24
C GLN A 646 18.76 -20.42 -10.31
N VAL A 647 17.81 -21.30 -10.51
CA VAL A 647 16.63 -21.08 -11.36
C VAL A 647 15.45 -20.87 -10.44
N GLN A 648 14.92 -19.66 -10.44
CA GLN A 648 13.87 -19.26 -9.53
C GLN A 648 12.57 -18.92 -10.27
N PHE A 649 11.46 -19.10 -9.59
CA PHE A 649 10.15 -18.69 -10.04
C PHE A 649 9.31 -18.18 -8.88
N ALA A 650 8.32 -17.35 -9.20
CA ALA A 650 7.34 -16.85 -8.25
C ALA A 650 5.99 -17.52 -8.45
N SER A 651 5.25 -17.72 -7.38
CA SER A 651 3.87 -18.17 -7.39
C SER A 651 3.00 -17.27 -6.53
N ALA A 652 1.82 -16.93 -7.03
CA ALA A 652 0.83 -16.12 -6.34
C ALA A 652 -0.39 -16.98 -5.99
N GLY A 653 -0.85 -16.87 -4.76
CA GLY A 653 -1.92 -17.70 -4.21
C GLY A 653 -3.17 -16.92 -3.80
N SER A 654 -4.25 -17.66 -3.66
CA SER A 654 -5.50 -17.19 -3.06
C SER A 654 -5.40 -17.03 -1.52
N ASP A 655 -4.22 -17.20 -0.97
CA ASP A 655 -3.87 -16.97 0.44
C ASP A 655 -3.25 -15.59 0.67
N GLY A 656 -3.24 -14.71 -0.33
CA GLY A 656 -2.66 -13.37 -0.23
C GLY A 656 -1.13 -13.35 -0.26
N LEU A 657 -0.48 -14.49 -0.50
CA LEU A 657 0.98 -14.61 -0.47
C LEU A 657 1.57 -14.79 -1.86
N VAL A 658 2.71 -14.13 -2.09
CA VAL A 658 3.62 -14.45 -3.19
C VAL A 658 4.80 -15.21 -2.62
N LYS A 659 5.12 -16.38 -3.18
CA LYS A 659 6.28 -17.20 -2.78
C LYS A 659 7.28 -17.30 -3.91
N VAL A 660 8.54 -17.15 -3.58
CA VAL A 660 9.66 -17.36 -4.50
C VAL A 660 10.33 -18.69 -4.16
N TRP A 661 10.54 -19.50 -5.17
CA TRP A 661 11.05 -20.87 -5.08
C TRP A 661 12.33 -21.06 -5.87
N ASP A 662 13.23 -21.86 -5.35
CA ASP A 662 14.33 -22.40 -6.16
C ASP A 662 13.88 -23.72 -6.82
N ALA A 663 13.91 -23.74 -8.13
CA ALA A 663 13.50 -24.91 -8.92
C ALA A 663 14.41 -26.12 -8.69
N ASN A 664 15.67 -25.92 -8.29
CA ASN A 664 16.64 -26.98 -8.08
C ASN A 664 16.59 -27.60 -6.67
N SER A 665 16.41 -26.79 -5.63
CA SER A 665 16.28 -27.30 -4.25
C SER A 665 14.88 -27.76 -3.91
N GLY A 666 13.88 -27.13 -4.51
CA GLY A 666 12.47 -27.34 -4.18
C GLY A 666 11.99 -26.56 -2.96
N GLU A 667 12.86 -25.76 -2.33
CA GLU A 667 12.54 -24.98 -1.14
C GLU A 667 12.00 -23.60 -1.49
N ALA A 668 11.16 -23.06 -0.61
CA ALA A 668 10.78 -21.67 -0.66
C ALA A 668 11.93 -20.78 -0.16
N GLU A 669 12.40 -19.90 -1.02
CA GLU A 669 13.44 -18.92 -0.70
C GLU A 669 12.90 -17.81 0.18
N CYS A 670 11.79 -17.19 -0.24
CA CYS A 670 11.11 -16.17 0.54
C CYS A 670 9.58 -16.22 0.35
N THR A 671 8.89 -15.61 1.30
CA THR A 671 7.45 -15.39 1.27
C THR A 671 7.21 -13.89 1.39
N LEU A 672 6.44 -13.34 0.46
CA LEU A 672 6.13 -11.93 0.36
C LEU A 672 4.69 -11.73 0.81
N ASP A 673 4.49 -10.91 1.83
CA ASP A 673 3.21 -10.71 2.50
C ASP A 673 2.91 -9.19 2.55
N ASN A 674 2.00 -8.72 1.72
CA ASN A 674 1.51 -7.34 1.67
C ASN A 674 0.08 -7.25 1.10
N HIS A 675 -0.57 -8.39 0.83
CA HIS A 675 -1.91 -8.45 0.28
C HIS A 675 -2.85 -9.12 1.27
N GLU A 676 -4.04 -8.57 1.44
CA GLU A 676 -5.07 -9.11 2.33
C GLU A 676 -6.02 -10.06 1.61
N ASP A 677 -6.28 -9.81 0.31
CA ASP A 677 -7.11 -10.66 -0.54
C ASP A 677 -6.26 -11.49 -1.53
N ARG A 678 -6.95 -12.27 -2.35
CA ARG A 678 -6.40 -13.19 -3.35
C ARG A 678 -5.58 -12.44 -4.39
N ILE A 679 -4.42 -12.98 -4.71
CA ILE A 679 -3.56 -12.43 -5.76
C ILE A 679 -3.89 -13.14 -7.07
N TRP A 680 -4.54 -12.42 -7.98
CA TRP A 680 -4.94 -12.94 -9.29
C TRP A 680 -3.87 -12.71 -10.36
N ALA A 681 -3.12 -11.64 -10.24
CA ALA A 681 -2.18 -11.19 -11.26
C ALA A 681 -0.73 -11.21 -10.75
N LEU A 682 0.17 -11.68 -11.61
CA LEU A 682 1.60 -11.78 -11.30
C LEU A 682 2.41 -11.58 -12.59
N ALA A 683 3.32 -10.62 -12.61
CA ALA A 683 4.30 -10.44 -13.66
C ALA A 683 5.70 -10.17 -13.10
N VAL A 684 6.72 -10.41 -13.92
CA VAL A 684 8.12 -10.16 -13.57
C VAL A 684 8.74 -9.26 -14.61
N ASN A 685 9.41 -8.21 -14.15
CA ASN A 685 10.21 -7.35 -15.02
C ASN A 685 11.54 -8.06 -15.34
N ALA A 686 11.75 -8.41 -16.61
CA ALA A 686 12.98 -9.06 -17.03
C ALA A 686 14.24 -8.18 -16.98
N GLY A 687 14.11 -6.85 -16.75
CA GLY A 687 15.25 -5.93 -16.66
C GLY A 687 15.94 -5.99 -15.32
N ASP A 688 15.20 -5.82 -14.25
CA ASP A 688 15.66 -5.64 -12.86
C ASP A 688 15.17 -6.70 -11.87
N ASN A 689 14.47 -7.73 -12.37
CA ASN A 689 13.91 -8.80 -11.55
C ASN A 689 12.79 -8.37 -10.57
N THR A 690 12.21 -7.18 -10.78
CA THR A 690 11.08 -6.72 -9.97
C THR A 690 9.86 -7.59 -10.21
N ILE A 691 9.27 -8.12 -9.16
CA ILE A 691 8.01 -8.85 -9.19
C ILE A 691 6.88 -7.86 -9.01
N VAL A 692 5.81 -7.99 -9.79
CA VAL A 692 4.58 -7.20 -9.61
C VAL A 692 3.43 -8.15 -9.34
N SER A 693 2.71 -7.90 -8.28
CA SER A 693 1.53 -8.67 -7.88
C SER A 693 0.30 -7.75 -7.76
N GLY A 694 -0.85 -8.22 -8.23
CA GLY A 694 -2.13 -7.52 -8.14
C GLY A 694 -3.17 -8.39 -7.46
N ASP A 695 -3.93 -7.81 -6.53
CA ASP A 695 -4.92 -8.51 -5.73
C ASP A 695 -6.38 -8.11 -6.05
N GLY A 696 -7.32 -8.74 -5.32
CA GLY A 696 -8.74 -8.46 -5.38
C GLY A 696 -9.15 -7.12 -4.77
N ASP A 697 -8.33 -6.52 -3.92
CA ASP A 697 -8.57 -5.25 -3.23
C ASP A 697 -7.98 -4.04 -3.96
N SER A 698 -7.67 -4.19 -5.25
CA SER A 698 -7.13 -3.08 -6.07
C SER A 698 -5.68 -2.67 -5.73
N ILE A 699 -4.94 -3.49 -4.99
CA ILE A 699 -3.57 -3.18 -4.63
C ILE A 699 -2.60 -3.82 -5.62
N VAL A 700 -1.70 -3.01 -6.18
CA VAL A 700 -0.58 -3.48 -7.00
C VAL A 700 0.71 -3.24 -6.24
N THR A 701 1.41 -4.31 -5.88
CA THR A 701 2.68 -4.24 -5.14
C THR A 701 3.86 -4.58 -6.06
N PHE A 702 4.87 -3.73 -6.02
CA PHE A 702 6.14 -3.89 -6.72
C PHE A 702 7.21 -4.34 -5.73
N TRP A 703 7.75 -5.53 -5.94
CA TRP A 703 8.75 -6.17 -5.07
C TRP A 703 10.13 -6.07 -5.72
N LYS A 704 11.01 -5.30 -5.10
CA LYS A 704 12.39 -5.15 -5.57
C LYS A 704 13.26 -6.27 -4.97
N ASP A 705 14.14 -6.82 -5.77
CA ASP A 705 15.19 -7.74 -5.30
C ASP A 705 16.17 -7.01 -4.38
N SER A 706 16.11 -7.31 -3.08
CA SER A 706 16.97 -6.74 -2.03
C SER A 706 18.09 -7.71 -1.60
N THR A 707 18.29 -8.81 -2.33
CA THR A 707 19.23 -9.87 -1.95
C THR A 707 20.65 -9.34 -1.74
N ALA A 708 21.14 -8.49 -2.63
CA ALA A 708 22.48 -7.92 -2.53
C ALA A 708 22.61 -6.96 -1.33
N GLU A 709 21.59 -6.15 -1.08
CA GLU A 709 21.55 -5.20 0.04
C GLU A 709 21.48 -5.95 1.38
N SER A 710 20.59 -6.96 1.47
CA SER A 710 20.46 -7.82 2.66
C SER A 710 21.74 -8.63 2.93
N GLN A 711 22.40 -9.12 1.89
CA GLN A 711 23.67 -9.82 2.02
C GLN A 711 24.78 -8.88 2.49
N ALA A 712 24.86 -7.66 1.97
CA ALA A 712 25.83 -6.66 2.43
C ALA A 712 25.59 -6.29 3.90
N ALA A 713 24.33 -6.03 4.28
CA ALA A 713 23.96 -5.74 5.66
C ALA A 713 24.28 -6.90 6.62
N ALA A 714 24.01 -8.15 6.21
CA ALA A 714 24.33 -9.33 7.01
C ALA A 714 25.85 -9.54 7.15
N THR A 715 26.63 -9.29 6.09
CA THR A 715 28.10 -9.37 6.16
C THR A 715 28.68 -8.29 7.04
N GLU A 716 28.16 -7.07 6.97
CA GLU A 716 28.56 -5.96 7.84
C GLU A 716 28.20 -6.24 9.31
N ALA A 717 26.99 -6.75 9.56
CA ALA A 717 26.57 -7.16 10.89
C ALA A 717 27.45 -8.29 11.47
N ALA A 718 27.79 -9.28 10.63
CA ALA A 718 28.69 -10.35 11.02
C ALA A 718 30.12 -9.85 11.29
N GLN A 719 30.64 -8.91 10.51
CA GLN A 719 31.92 -8.26 10.76
C GLN A 719 31.93 -7.49 12.08
N LYS A 720 30.89 -6.65 12.30
CA LYS A 720 30.75 -5.92 13.57
C LYS A 720 30.66 -6.86 14.77
N LEU A 721 29.99 -8.00 14.63
CA LEU A 721 29.92 -9.00 15.70
C LEU A 721 31.32 -9.59 15.99
N ILE A 722 32.09 -9.92 14.95
CA ILE A 722 33.46 -10.44 15.09
C ILE A 722 34.40 -9.38 15.72
N GLU A 723 34.28 -8.13 15.30
CA GLU A 723 35.02 -7.00 15.88
C GLU A 723 34.69 -6.83 17.37
N GLN A 724 33.42 -6.86 17.72
CA GLN A 724 32.96 -6.78 19.12
C GLN A 724 33.38 -7.98 19.95
N GLU A 725 33.42 -9.19 19.37
CA GLU A 725 33.97 -10.37 20.06
C GLU A 725 35.45 -10.27 20.30
N GLN A 726 36.21 -9.73 19.35
CA GLN A 726 37.63 -9.46 19.51
C GLN A 726 37.91 -8.37 20.56
N GLU A 727 37.11 -7.30 20.53
CA GLU A 727 37.18 -6.22 21.50
C GLU A 727 36.88 -6.72 22.93
N LEU A 728 35.88 -7.61 23.07
CA LEU A 728 35.59 -8.27 24.35
C LEU A 728 36.79 -9.08 24.86
N GLU A 729 37.45 -9.87 23.99
CA GLU A 729 38.65 -10.61 24.37
C GLU A 729 39.81 -9.67 24.77
N ASN A 730 40.02 -8.59 24.02
CA ASN A 730 41.01 -7.60 24.35
C ASN A 730 40.78 -6.94 25.71
N HIS A 731 39.52 -6.58 26.01
CA HIS A 731 39.15 -6.02 27.33
C HIS A 731 39.34 -7.01 28.48
N ILE A 732 39.07 -8.30 28.24
CA ILE A 732 39.29 -9.35 29.24
C ILE A 732 40.79 -9.49 29.51
N HIS A 733 41.64 -9.51 28.48
CA HIS A 733 43.07 -9.60 28.62
C HIS A 733 43.73 -8.35 29.23
N ALA A 734 43.17 -7.17 28.93
CA ALA A 734 43.67 -5.89 29.47
C ALA A 734 43.19 -5.62 30.92
N GLY A 735 42.31 -6.47 31.49
CA GLY A 735 41.76 -6.27 32.83
C GLY A 735 40.75 -5.12 32.92
N SER A 736 40.22 -4.66 31.76
CA SER A 736 39.19 -3.59 31.71
C SER A 736 37.79 -4.18 31.99
N TYR A 737 37.55 -4.55 33.25
CA TYR A 737 36.33 -5.27 33.67
C TYR A 737 35.05 -4.53 33.34
N ARG A 738 35.03 -3.19 33.36
CA ARG A 738 33.86 -2.39 33.08
C ARG A 738 33.39 -2.64 31.64
N ASP A 739 34.29 -2.43 30.70
CA ASP A 739 33.95 -2.50 29.26
C ASP A 739 33.68 -3.95 28.86
N ALA A 740 34.45 -4.90 29.44
CA ALA A 740 34.24 -6.33 29.23
C ALA A 740 32.85 -6.81 29.73
N ILE A 741 32.39 -6.40 30.90
CA ILE A 741 31.06 -6.79 31.44
C ILE A 741 29.93 -6.15 30.63
N VAL A 742 30.03 -4.86 30.32
CA VAL A 742 29.01 -4.14 29.52
C VAL A 742 28.90 -4.75 28.13
N LEU A 743 30.03 -4.99 27.46
CA LEU A 743 30.05 -5.58 26.12
C LEU A 743 29.57 -7.04 26.12
N ALA A 744 29.95 -7.85 27.12
CA ALA A 744 29.45 -9.22 27.26
C ALA A 744 27.94 -9.31 27.52
N LEU A 745 27.37 -8.33 28.23
CA LEU A 745 25.92 -8.22 28.40
C LEU A 745 25.20 -7.79 27.14
N GLN A 746 25.76 -6.84 26.35
CA GLN A 746 25.24 -6.39 25.07
C GLN A 746 25.23 -7.53 24.04
N LEU A 747 26.34 -8.24 23.93
CA LEU A 747 26.49 -9.38 23.02
C LEU A 747 25.74 -10.64 23.49
N ASN A 748 25.21 -10.60 24.70
CA ASN A 748 24.47 -11.73 25.28
C ASN A 748 25.27 -13.06 25.30
N HIS A 749 26.56 -13.00 25.65
CA HIS A 749 27.45 -14.16 25.78
C HIS A 749 27.53 -14.67 27.24
N PRO A 750 26.57 -15.52 27.71
CA PRO A 750 26.48 -15.95 29.10
C PRO A 750 27.69 -16.77 29.55
N GLY A 751 28.30 -17.56 28.65
CA GLY A 751 29.45 -18.40 28.97
C GLY A 751 30.71 -17.59 29.27
N ARG A 752 31.01 -16.58 28.43
CA ARG A 752 32.16 -15.69 28.62
C ARG A 752 31.99 -14.81 29.87
N LEU A 753 30.77 -14.30 30.08
CA LEU A 753 30.43 -13.52 31.25
C LEU A 753 30.59 -14.35 32.56
N LEU A 754 30.14 -15.61 32.54
CA LEU A 754 30.32 -16.52 33.66
C LEU A 754 31.81 -16.80 33.89
N GLY A 755 32.61 -17.05 32.83
CA GLY A 755 34.06 -17.24 32.91
C GLY A 755 34.77 -16.05 33.57
N LEU A 756 34.38 -14.82 33.17
CA LEU A 756 34.91 -13.58 33.74
C LEU A 756 34.54 -13.45 35.23
N PHE A 757 33.30 -13.67 35.61
CA PHE A 757 32.90 -13.64 37.02
C PHE A 757 33.54 -14.78 37.81
N THR A 758 33.76 -15.95 37.24
CA THR A 758 34.42 -17.05 37.92
C THR A 758 35.87 -16.68 38.21
N SER A 759 36.60 -16.12 37.23
CA SER A 759 38.01 -15.68 37.46
C SER A 759 38.13 -14.60 38.53
N VAL A 760 37.16 -13.69 38.57
CA VAL A 760 37.11 -12.63 39.64
C VAL A 760 36.81 -13.23 41.02
N VAL A 761 35.85 -14.13 41.13
CA VAL A 761 35.40 -14.72 42.42
C VAL A 761 36.43 -15.71 42.95
N THR A 762 37.21 -16.40 42.08
CA THR A 762 38.20 -17.40 42.47
C THR A 762 39.65 -16.82 42.45
N SER A 763 39.81 -15.52 42.32
CA SER A 763 41.12 -14.85 42.40
C SER A 763 41.85 -15.18 43.68
N SER A 764 43.14 -15.49 43.57
CA SER A 764 44.02 -15.85 44.69
C SER A 764 44.39 -14.65 45.57
N ALA A 765 44.15 -13.43 45.14
CA ALA A 765 44.36 -12.19 45.93
C ALA A 765 43.14 -11.29 45.83
N PRO A 766 42.08 -11.52 46.64
CA PRO A 766 40.91 -10.66 46.66
C PRO A 766 41.24 -9.33 47.35
N ASP A 767 40.67 -8.23 46.79
CA ASP A 767 40.79 -6.88 47.40
C ASP A 767 40.11 -6.83 48.79
N GLU A 768 40.79 -6.27 49.82
CA GLU A 768 40.18 -6.03 51.10
C GLU A 768 38.97 -5.09 50.97
N GLY A 769 37.78 -5.59 51.38
CA GLY A 769 36.53 -4.84 51.32
C GLY A 769 35.69 -5.06 50.05
N SER A 770 36.12 -5.80 49.04
CA SER A 770 35.32 -6.18 47.91
C SER A 770 34.31 -7.28 48.26
N LEU A 771 33.09 -7.19 47.66
CA LEU A 771 32.04 -8.18 47.85
C LEU A 771 32.17 -9.37 46.89
N CYS A 772 32.63 -9.11 45.63
CA CYS A 772 32.78 -10.16 44.65
C CYS A 772 34.23 -10.64 44.45
N GLY A 773 35.23 -9.94 44.99
CA GLY A 773 36.64 -10.25 44.91
C GLY A 773 37.52 -9.14 44.34
N LEU A 774 36.94 -8.22 43.53
CA LEU A 774 37.63 -7.04 42.96
C LEU A 774 36.75 -5.82 43.10
N THR A 775 37.29 -4.73 43.69
CA THR A 775 36.56 -3.46 43.91
C THR A 775 36.12 -2.81 42.59
N ALA A 776 36.93 -2.97 41.52
CA ALA A 776 36.59 -2.49 40.18
C ALA A 776 35.31 -3.11 39.63
N VAL A 777 35.07 -4.41 39.87
CA VAL A 777 33.85 -5.10 39.41
C VAL A 777 32.65 -4.74 40.26
N ASP A 778 32.81 -4.54 41.57
CA ASP A 778 31.74 -4.06 42.45
C ASP A 778 31.26 -2.67 42.02
N HIS A 779 32.16 -1.77 41.63
CA HIS A 779 31.79 -0.47 41.07
C HIS A 779 31.00 -0.58 39.75
N VAL A 780 31.42 -1.50 38.88
CA VAL A 780 30.71 -1.74 37.60
C VAL A 780 29.29 -2.25 37.84
N LEU A 781 29.15 -3.23 38.74
CA LEU A 781 27.86 -3.80 39.12
C LEU A 781 26.93 -2.77 39.75
N ALA A 782 27.47 -1.75 40.41
CA ALA A 782 26.71 -0.66 41.03
C ALA A 782 26.24 0.42 39.98
N THR A 783 26.81 0.43 38.76
CA THR A 783 26.53 1.44 37.71
C THR A 783 25.75 0.90 36.50
N LEU A 784 25.24 -0.32 36.53
CA LEU A 784 24.51 -0.94 35.45
C LEU A 784 23.17 -0.25 35.18
N SER A 785 22.75 -0.23 33.89
CA SER A 785 21.42 0.25 33.49
C SER A 785 20.34 -0.76 33.87
N ASP A 786 19.08 -0.32 33.87
CA ASP A 786 17.94 -1.17 34.26
C ASP A 786 17.79 -2.40 33.35
N GLU A 787 18.04 -2.26 32.06
CA GLU A 787 18.03 -3.36 31.09
C GLU A 787 19.16 -4.36 31.32
N GLN A 788 20.35 -3.85 31.63
CA GLN A 788 21.51 -4.68 31.95
C GLN A 788 21.33 -5.44 33.26
N ILE A 789 20.76 -4.82 34.30
CA ILE A 789 20.43 -5.46 35.56
C ILE A 789 19.43 -6.61 35.31
N PHE A 790 18.38 -6.38 34.54
CA PHE A 790 17.38 -7.40 34.23
C PHE A 790 17.99 -8.59 33.48
N THR A 791 18.80 -8.32 32.45
CA THR A 791 19.50 -9.35 31.68
C THR A 791 20.45 -10.15 32.58
N LEU A 792 21.19 -9.49 33.46
CA LEU A 792 22.10 -10.14 34.41
C LEU A 792 21.31 -11.02 35.41
N LEU A 793 20.18 -10.56 35.95
CA LEU A 793 19.34 -11.34 36.86
C LEU A 793 18.81 -12.61 36.17
N LEU A 794 18.45 -12.57 34.90
CA LEU A 794 18.08 -13.75 34.12
C LEU A 794 19.24 -14.75 34.06
N ARG A 795 20.47 -14.28 33.82
CA ARG A 795 21.66 -15.15 33.76
C ARG A 795 22.02 -15.71 35.12
N LEU A 796 21.96 -14.89 36.19
CA LEU A 796 22.16 -15.34 37.57
C LEU A 796 21.15 -16.41 37.96
N ARG A 797 19.88 -16.30 37.58
CA ARG A 797 18.90 -17.36 37.81
C ARG A 797 19.34 -18.68 37.15
N ASP A 798 19.74 -18.64 35.89
CA ASP A 798 20.16 -19.82 35.16
C ASP A 798 21.44 -20.45 35.76
N TRP A 799 22.42 -19.64 36.12
CA TRP A 799 23.65 -20.12 36.78
C TRP A 799 23.38 -20.66 38.20
N ASN A 800 22.41 -20.11 38.92
CA ASN A 800 22.05 -20.57 40.24
C ASN A 800 21.35 -21.94 40.25
N THR A 801 20.92 -22.45 39.10
CA THR A 801 20.34 -23.80 39.01
C THR A 801 21.40 -24.89 39.13
N ASN A 802 22.65 -24.62 38.80
CA ASN A 802 23.77 -25.56 38.78
C ASN A 802 24.68 -25.36 40.02
N ALA A 803 24.88 -26.41 40.78
CA ALA A 803 25.68 -26.38 42.00
C ALA A 803 27.14 -25.93 41.79
N ARG A 804 27.73 -26.16 40.60
CA ARG A 804 29.12 -25.74 40.29
C ARG A 804 29.22 -24.23 40.07
N THR A 805 28.21 -23.57 39.58
CA THR A 805 28.19 -22.12 39.28
C THR A 805 27.44 -21.31 40.30
N ALA A 806 26.76 -21.97 41.25
CA ALA A 806 25.91 -21.34 42.26
C ALA A 806 26.72 -20.40 43.18
N THR A 807 27.91 -20.75 43.54
CA THR A 807 28.80 -19.91 44.39
C THR A 807 29.10 -18.57 43.74
N VAL A 808 29.43 -18.57 42.45
CA VAL A 808 29.67 -17.36 41.66
C VAL A 808 28.40 -16.55 41.55
N ALA A 809 27.27 -17.19 41.19
CA ALA A 809 25.99 -16.54 41.06
C ALA A 809 25.54 -15.87 42.35
N GLN A 810 25.73 -16.54 43.50
CA GLN A 810 25.38 -16.03 44.79
C GLN A 810 26.19 -14.80 45.24
N ARG A 811 27.51 -14.79 44.95
CA ARG A 811 28.37 -13.65 45.26
C ARG A 811 27.98 -12.42 44.41
N ILE A 812 27.75 -12.60 43.13
CA ILE A 812 27.30 -11.50 42.24
C ILE A 812 25.91 -11.01 42.64
N LEU A 813 24.96 -11.93 42.95
CA LEU A 813 23.63 -11.57 43.43
C LEU A 813 23.69 -10.75 44.71
N TRP A 814 24.57 -11.16 45.68
CA TRP A 814 24.82 -10.43 46.91
C TRP A 814 25.28 -9.02 46.65
N THR A 815 26.26 -8.84 45.74
CA THR A 815 26.79 -7.54 45.37
C THR A 815 25.70 -6.65 44.76
N LEU A 816 24.86 -7.19 43.87
CA LEU A 816 23.75 -6.45 43.24
C LEU A 816 22.72 -6.01 44.28
N VAL A 817 22.27 -6.91 45.16
CA VAL A 817 21.25 -6.61 46.19
C VAL A 817 21.76 -5.54 47.15
N ARG A 818 23.05 -5.51 47.44
CA ARG A 818 23.64 -4.52 48.33
C ARG A 818 23.92 -3.17 47.64
N SER A 819 24.12 -3.17 46.32
CA SER A 819 24.43 -1.95 45.54
C SER A 819 23.16 -1.16 45.19
N TYR A 820 22.01 -1.77 45.10
CA TYR A 820 20.77 -1.12 44.69
C TYR A 820 19.67 -1.17 45.74
N PRO A 821 18.90 -0.07 45.93
CA PRO A 821 17.76 -0.06 46.83
C PRO A 821 16.61 -0.95 46.34
N ALA A 822 15.80 -1.51 47.22
CA ALA A 822 14.68 -2.39 46.89
C ALA A 822 13.65 -1.72 45.97
N SER A 823 13.48 -0.40 46.03
CA SER A 823 12.61 0.39 45.18
C SER A 823 13.03 0.33 43.70
N LYS A 824 14.31 0.18 43.40
CA LYS A 824 14.80 0.06 42.01
C LYS A 824 14.38 -1.28 41.40
N PHE A 825 14.44 -2.36 42.15
CA PHE A 825 13.97 -3.66 41.70
C PHE A 825 12.45 -3.73 41.51
N SER A 826 11.67 -2.99 42.29
CA SER A 826 10.21 -2.96 42.12
C SER A 826 9.75 -2.19 40.86
N ASN A 827 10.56 -1.26 40.38
CA ASN A 827 10.26 -0.38 39.22
C ASN A 827 10.87 -0.88 37.89
N LEU A 828 11.63 -1.96 37.91
CA LEU A 828 12.17 -2.57 36.69
C LEU A 828 11.04 -3.13 35.84
N SER A 829 10.62 -2.36 34.85
CA SER A 829 9.71 -2.77 33.80
C SER A 829 10.40 -2.69 32.43
N VAL A 830 10.64 -3.82 31.79
CA VAL A 830 11.19 -3.85 30.42
C VAL A 830 10.04 -3.81 29.42
N LYS A 831 9.97 -2.73 28.62
CA LYS A 831 9.08 -2.62 27.47
C LYS A 831 9.64 -3.49 26.34
N GLY A 832 8.91 -4.57 25.98
CA GLY A 832 9.07 -5.22 24.70
C GLY A 832 9.86 -6.53 24.69
N ALA A 833 9.18 -7.64 24.96
CA ALA A 833 9.42 -8.93 24.30
C ALA A 833 8.16 -9.81 24.46
N ARG A 834 7.72 -10.45 23.40
CA ARG A 834 6.68 -11.49 23.41
C ARG A 834 7.13 -12.60 24.38
N GLY A 835 6.47 -12.69 25.54
CA GLY A 835 6.78 -13.64 26.60
C GLY A 835 7.37 -12.99 27.86
N GLN A 836 6.70 -11.98 28.43
CA GLN A 836 7.06 -11.34 29.68
C GLN A 836 7.03 -12.37 30.84
N ARG A 837 8.23 -12.86 31.19
CA ARG A 837 8.42 -13.42 32.53
C ARG A 837 8.49 -12.25 33.51
N SER A 838 7.60 -12.21 34.47
CA SER A 838 7.58 -11.11 35.41
C SER A 838 8.84 -11.14 36.27
N LEU A 839 9.42 -9.98 36.57
CA LEU A 839 10.56 -9.88 37.51
C LEU A 839 10.32 -10.67 38.80
N LYS A 840 9.08 -10.70 39.26
CA LYS A 840 8.65 -11.47 40.43
C LYS A 840 8.90 -12.98 40.27
N GLU A 841 8.70 -13.55 39.09
CA GLU A 841 8.98 -14.97 38.82
C GLU A 841 10.50 -15.25 38.85
N VAL A 842 11.31 -14.35 38.30
CA VAL A 842 12.77 -14.47 38.28
C VAL A 842 13.30 -14.41 39.72
N LEU A 843 12.84 -13.46 40.52
CA LEU A 843 13.25 -13.32 41.96
C LEU A 843 12.77 -14.51 42.81
N ASN A 844 11.57 -15.00 42.57
CA ASN A 844 11.08 -16.21 43.29
C ASN A 844 11.91 -17.45 42.91
N ALA A 845 12.25 -17.62 41.64
CA ALA A 845 13.11 -18.73 41.23
C ALA A 845 14.52 -18.62 41.87
N LEU A 846 15.13 -17.43 41.85
CA LEU A 846 16.41 -17.19 42.53
C LEU A 846 16.32 -17.54 44.01
N LYS A 847 15.28 -17.14 44.74
CA LYS A 847 15.06 -17.43 46.14
C LYS A 847 14.99 -18.95 46.39
N VAL A 848 14.18 -19.67 45.62
CA VAL A 848 14.00 -21.13 45.80
C VAL A 848 15.32 -21.89 45.64
N TYR A 849 16.09 -21.58 44.59
CA TYR A 849 17.39 -22.21 44.35
C TYR A 849 18.42 -21.83 45.41
N THR A 850 18.44 -20.57 45.86
CA THR A 850 19.32 -20.11 46.95
C THR A 850 19.05 -20.86 48.27
N GLU A 851 17.75 -21.02 48.64
CA GLU A 851 17.35 -21.80 49.82
C GLU A 851 17.80 -23.26 49.72
N ARG A 852 17.69 -23.86 48.52
CA ARG A 852 18.13 -25.24 48.27
C ARG A 852 19.65 -25.37 48.44
N HIS A 853 20.42 -24.45 47.88
CA HIS A 853 21.90 -24.48 48.07
C HIS A 853 22.33 -24.26 49.50
N TYR A 854 21.63 -23.35 50.26
CA TYR A 854 21.88 -23.11 51.65
C TYR A 854 21.65 -24.37 52.47
N ARG A 855 20.51 -25.06 52.33
CA ARG A 855 20.25 -26.30 53.03
C ARG A 855 21.30 -27.37 52.74
N ARG A 856 21.72 -27.52 51.50
CA ARG A 856 22.75 -28.46 51.11
C ARG A 856 24.12 -28.13 51.77
N THR A 857 24.45 -26.86 51.85
CA THR A 857 25.72 -26.41 52.48
C THR A 857 25.63 -26.67 53.99
N ASP A 858 24.51 -26.42 54.62
CA ASP A 858 24.24 -26.65 56.02
C ASP A 858 24.36 -28.15 56.36
N GLU A 859 23.74 -29.02 55.57
CA GLU A 859 23.89 -30.46 55.65
C GLU A 859 25.36 -30.94 55.51
N LEU A 860 26.12 -30.39 54.55
CA LEU A 860 27.53 -30.67 54.34
C LEU A 860 28.44 -30.21 55.53
N VAL A 861 28.09 -29.11 56.16
CA VAL A 861 28.76 -28.61 57.35
C VAL A 861 28.54 -29.57 58.54
N ASP A 862 27.28 -30.00 58.71
CA ASP A 862 26.96 -30.99 59.76
C ASP A 862 27.67 -32.33 59.52
N GLU A 863 27.72 -32.82 58.28
CA GLU A 863 28.48 -34.02 57.89
C GLU A 863 29.98 -33.82 58.12
N SER A 864 30.53 -32.62 57.89
CA SER A 864 31.98 -32.34 58.11
C SER A 864 32.34 -32.44 59.58
N TYR A 865 31.48 -32.01 60.49
CA TYR A 865 31.69 -32.19 61.93
C TYR A 865 31.71 -33.68 62.31
N LEU A 866 30.83 -34.48 61.70
CA LEU A 866 30.83 -35.93 61.93
C LEU A 866 32.12 -36.55 61.43
N VAL A 867 32.61 -36.17 60.26
CA VAL A 867 33.87 -36.67 59.69
C VAL A 867 35.05 -36.23 60.56
N GLU A 868 35.10 -34.95 61.00
CA GLU A 868 36.12 -34.47 61.89
C GLU A 868 36.13 -35.20 63.22
N TYR A 869 34.95 -35.45 63.76
CA TYR A 869 34.80 -36.27 64.99
C TYR A 869 35.34 -37.71 64.75
N THR A 870 34.94 -38.36 63.67
CA THR A 870 35.41 -39.71 63.37
C THR A 870 36.92 -39.78 63.15
N LEU A 871 37.51 -38.80 62.43
CA LEU A 871 38.94 -38.71 62.27
C LEU A 871 39.71 -38.50 63.61
N ARG A 872 39.18 -37.66 64.49
CA ARG A 872 39.77 -37.47 65.86
C ARG A 872 39.67 -38.75 66.67
N GLU A 873 38.60 -39.48 66.64
CA GLU A 873 38.47 -40.76 67.28
C GLU A 873 39.40 -41.82 66.67
N MET A 874 39.55 -41.84 65.37
CA MET A 874 40.53 -42.72 64.65
C MET A 874 41.98 -42.37 65.07
N ASP A 875 42.32 -41.08 65.11
CA ASP A 875 43.65 -40.67 65.59
C ASP A 875 43.88 -41.05 67.06
N SER A 876 42.86 -40.96 67.88
CA SER A 876 42.93 -41.40 69.31
C SER A 876 43.08 -42.89 69.52
N LEU A 877 42.64 -43.69 68.53
CA LEU A 877 42.74 -45.13 68.54
C LEU A 877 43.99 -45.67 67.82
N ALA A 878 44.71 -44.82 67.11
CA ALA A 878 46.00 -45.20 66.51
C ALA A 878 47.07 -45.41 67.58
N PRO A 879 47.68 -46.62 67.79
CA PRO A 879 48.76 -46.84 68.71
C PRO A 879 49.93 -46.01 68.30
N ALA A 880 50.54 -45.33 69.30
CA ALA A 880 51.78 -44.61 69.14
C ALA A 880 52.88 -45.51 68.42
N MET A 881 53.09 -45.27 67.20
CA MET A 881 54.18 -45.84 66.47
C MET A 881 55.46 -45.05 66.83
N GLU A 882 56.45 -45.73 67.49
CA GLU A 882 57.76 -45.23 67.75
C GLU A 882 58.46 -44.86 66.45
N ASP A 883 59.14 -43.75 66.46
CA ASP A 883 59.96 -43.20 65.35
C ASP A 883 60.93 -44.31 64.84
N VAL A 884 60.72 -44.74 63.63
CA VAL A 884 61.67 -45.45 62.79
C VAL A 884 62.04 -44.55 61.64
N ASP A 885 63.21 -43.87 61.78
CA ASP A 885 63.87 -43.16 60.67
C ASP A 885 64.08 -44.11 59.49
N MET A 886 63.34 -43.95 58.46
CA MET A 886 63.73 -44.49 57.10
C MET A 886 63.84 -43.35 56.11
N ASP A 887 65.12 -42.94 55.84
CA ASP A 887 65.40 -42.15 54.67
C ASP A 887 64.96 -42.92 53.40
N VAL A 888 63.94 -42.43 52.76
CA VAL A 888 63.64 -42.88 51.37
C VAL A 888 63.61 -41.64 50.47
N ASP A 889 64.75 -41.49 49.75
CA ASP A 889 64.78 -40.61 48.58
C ASP A 889 63.65 -40.97 47.60
N VAL A 890 62.62 -40.15 47.52
CA VAL A 890 61.59 -40.26 46.47
C VAL A 890 61.83 -39.26 45.41
N ASP A 891 62.23 -39.76 44.27
CA ASP A 891 62.40 -39.09 42.96
C ASP A 891 61.11 -38.27 42.61
N ARG A 892 61.29 -37.02 42.38
CA ARG A 892 60.26 -35.98 42.16
C ARG A 892 59.73 -35.85 40.73
N ASP A 893 60.01 -36.85 39.85
CA ASP A 893 59.80 -36.73 38.40
C ASP A 893 58.70 -37.61 37.79
N ALA A 894 57.75 -38.13 38.54
CA ALA A 894 56.76 -39.01 37.99
C ALA A 894 55.27 -38.67 38.26
N ILE A 895 54.91 -37.41 38.49
CA ILE A 895 53.47 -37.00 38.60
C ILE A 895 53.25 -35.70 37.77
N MET A 896 53.49 -35.77 36.51
CA MET A 896 52.96 -34.84 35.50
C MET A 896 52.63 -35.56 34.19
N ALA A 897 51.90 -36.68 34.23
CA ALA A 897 51.27 -37.29 33.06
C ALA A 897 50.17 -38.27 33.48
N ALA A 898 49.00 -37.71 33.81
CA ALA A 898 47.70 -38.36 33.66
C ALA A 898 46.57 -37.26 33.70
#